data_ba67470ff1ea45fd5a236c2293f113c1
#
_entry.id   ba67470ff1ea45fd5a236c2293f113c1
#
_cell.length_a   1.000
_cell.length_b   1.000
_cell.length_c   1.000
_cell.angle_alpha   90.00
_cell.angle_beta   90.00
_cell.angle_gamma   90.00
#
_symmetry.space_group_name_H-M   'P 1'
#
loop_
_entity.id
_entity.type
_entity.pdbx_description
1 polymer ?
#
loop_
_entity_poly.entity_id
_entity_poly.type
_entity_poly.pdbx_seq_one_letter_code
_entity_poly.pdbx_strand_id
1 'polypeptide(L)'
;MAQIIAGTYEILEEIGAGGGGIVYRGRHLRLGKTVVLKADKRTLSARPEALRREVDALKNLSHTYIPQVYDFVEESGTVYTVMDYIEGESLDKLLGREERVPQAQLVRWARQLLEALCYLHSRPPHGILHSDIKPANIMLTPEGDIRLIDFNIALALGEEGAVRVGFSQGYASPEHYGIDYSAAAQTRADSPETQLGAETQLSTAPGQRSSSTSGGMVLLDVRSDIYSLGATLYHLLTGRRPARSAKEVAPISDREASPAVAAIIGKAMAPDPGQRYQTAEEMLDAFRRLHRDDPRTKRHRRRAVLTAGILAALFLAGGGSTFAGLKGMERAAALAEEAERRSRETLAAVRSSENACRAGDIPSAVGWAVQALEQEDSPYRPQAQAVLTEALGVYDLSDGFKAHRTLELPSEPLKLAQSPSGGRLAAVYAFETAVFNLETGEELARLALEPSALSDVIFLDEERVLFAGAEGVELYDLAGQRTLWRGERATALALSGDGSRAAAVYKDGDSAQIYDTAAGTLVETVSFQGRRQRTAENDQLADPQDNLLALNGDGTRLAVSFANGELAVFGLAGGETLELMDPCNMYHYEGGFFGPYFAFSGWDGAQSIFAVVDTEAMVQTGGFTGQTPYLLQVDGDGVRIANDNILVWIDPETGEQTEIGYPEGDITAFRQSGDYAVTAGKGCAFFGPSARAMGAVEYPCDFLQLAGEFAAIGSRDTPTVRVLRLERSQEAEIFSYEPDYPHDEARLSGDGETVMLFRYDGFRLYSRTGELLQETALPDPQHIYDQQYRRDETGSYLEVIYSDGLRRAYSAADGAELWEEQGEAPDPSLYEEFLTDKYRITSPLHEAPAAYDRESGELVKTLEQDAYLTYVTQAGEYILTEYVSSQGERFGLLLDENCETLARLPGLCDIVDGTLVFDYPTGNLRQCRIYSLQELLALAESY
;
A
#
# COMPACT_ATOMS: atom_id res chain seq x y z
N MET A 1 -5.76 38.53 13.54
CA MET A 1 -5.44 38.00 12.21
C MET A 1 -5.01 36.57 12.45
N ALA A 2 -5.51 35.60 11.69
CA ALA A 2 -5.05 34.23 11.77
C ALA A 2 -3.56 34.20 11.41
N GLN A 3 -2.73 33.52 12.20
CA GLN A 3 -1.31 33.37 11.93
C GLN A 3 -1.16 32.23 10.92
N ILE A 4 -0.63 32.56 9.75
CA ILE A 4 -0.39 31.58 8.68
C ILE A 4 1.11 31.30 8.62
N ILE A 5 1.49 30.04 8.67
CA ILE A 5 2.87 29.56 8.59
C ILE A 5 3.13 29.04 7.16
N ALA A 6 4.23 29.51 6.56
CA ALA A 6 4.67 29.19 5.20
C ALA A 6 3.59 29.31 4.11
N GLY A 7 2.63 30.25 4.31
CA GLY A 7 1.53 30.47 3.38
C GLY A 7 0.54 29.29 3.26
N THR A 8 0.76 28.19 3.99
CA THR A 8 0.05 26.92 3.80
C THR A 8 -0.72 26.49 5.03
N TYR A 9 -0.24 26.81 6.24
CA TYR A 9 -0.80 26.28 7.49
C TYR A 9 -1.31 27.42 8.38
N GLU A 10 -2.61 27.42 8.68
CA GLU A 10 -3.25 28.35 9.60
C GLU A 10 -3.16 27.81 11.03
N ILE A 11 -2.64 28.58 11.97
CA ILE A 11 -2.68 28.25 13.40
C ILE A 11 -4.09 28.56 13.93
N LEU A 12 -4.74 27.55 14.51
CA LEU A 12 -6.07 27.68 15.11
C LEU A 12 -6.00 27.97 16.61
N GLU A 13 -5.21 27.18 17.34
CA GLU A 13 -5.03 27.32 18.79
C GLU A 13 -3.73 26.66 19.26
N GLU A 14 -3.24 27.09 20.41
CA GLU A 14 -2.16 26.42 21.13
C GLU A 14 -2.75 25.25 21.94
N ILE A 15 -2.25 24.04 21.72
CA ILE A 15 -2.70 22.82 22.40
C ILE A 15 -1.70 22.31 23.43
N GLY A 16 -0.49 22.84 23.46
CA GLY A 16 0.52 22.48 24.45
C GLY A 16 1.79 23.30 24.37
N ALA A 17 2.43 23.53 25.51
CA ALA A 17 3.75 24.14 25.60
C ALA A 17 4.62 23.38 26.60
N GLY A 18 5.89 23.11 26.25
CA GLY A 18 6.80 22.37 27.08
C GLY A 18 8.27 22.59 26.75
N GLY A 19 9.13 21.75 27.33
CA GLY A 19 10.58 21.82 27.12
C GLY A 19 11.03 21.61 25.68
N GLY A 20 10.24 20.91 24.85
CA GLY A 20 10.53 20.63 23.43
C GLY A 20 9.99 21.67 22.46
N GLY A 21 9.18 22.64 22.89
CA GLY A 21 8.59 23.64 22.01
C GLY A 21 7.14 23.96 22.33
N ILE A 22 6.47 24.64 21.41
CA ILE A 22 5.04 24.95 21.48
C ILE A 22 4.35 24.13 20.41
N VAL A 23 3.20 23.54 20.76
CA VAL A 23 2.40 22.71 19.89
C VAL A 23 1.09 23.40 19.58
N TYR A 24 0.79 23.58 18.33
CA TYR A 24 -0.42 24.21 17.84
C TYR A 24 -1.31 23.21 17.10
N ARG A 25 -2.60 23.34 17.24
CA ARG A 25 -3.56 22.79 16.30
C ARG A 25 -3.72 23.78 15.16
N GLY A 26 -3.55 23.32 13.95
CA GLY A 26 -3.64 24.12 12.75
C GLY A 26 -4.50 23.45 11.68
N ARG A 27 -4.62 24.13 10.56
CA ARG A 27 -5.36 23.67 9.39
C ARG A 27 -4.51 23.86 8.14
N HIS A 28 -4.38 22.83 7.34
CA HIS A 28 -3.78 22.93 6.02
C HIS A 28 -4.77 23.67 5.09
N LEU A 29 -4.43 24.84 4.58
CA LEU A 29 -5.36 25.72 3.89
C LEU A 29 -5.91 25.15 2.58
N ARG A 30 -5.07 24.39 1.81
CA ARG A 30 -5.49 23.78 0.55
C ARG A 30 -6.28 22.50 0.75
N LEU A 31 -5.84 21.63 1.67
CA LEU A 31 -6.46 20.32 1.89
C LEU A 31 -7.63 20.37 2.88
N GLY A 32 -7.81 21.48 3.61
CA GLY A 32 -8.81 21.58 4.68
C GLY A 32 -8.55 20.68 5.89
N LYS A 33 -7.45 19.91 5.90
CA LYS A 33 -7.12 18.91 6.92
C LYS A 33 -6.63 19.57 8.20
N THR A 34 -7.06 19.06 9.35
CA THR A 34 -6.52 19.46 10.65
C THR A 34 -5.16 18.82 10.86
N VAL A 35 -4.18 19.62 11.28
CA VAL A 35 -2.79 19.20 11.50
C VAL A 35 -2.27 19.72 12.84
N VAL A 36 -1.19 19.11 13.32
CA VAL A 36 -0.39 19.63 14.43
C VAL A 36 0.83 20.32 13.86
N LEU A 37 1.12 21.54 14.35
CA LEU A 37 2.37 22.25 14.11
C LEU A 37 3.14 22.33 15.41
N LYS A 38 4.30 21.67 15.49
CA LYS A 38 5.20 21.71 16.63
C LYS A 38 6.34 22.69 16.33
N ALA A 39 6.35 23.82 17.02
CA ALA A 39 7.40 24.83 16.94
C ALA A 39 8.60 24.41 17.82
N ASP A 40 9.76 24.15 17.21
CA ASP A 40 10.98 23.83 17.95
C ASP A 40 11.68 25.11 18.43
N LYS A 41 12.00 25.18 19.73
CA LYS A 41 12.74 26.30 20.34
C LYS A 41 14.25 26.25 20.08
N ARG A 42 14.77 25.19 19.45
CA ARG A 42 16.19 25.03 19.16
C ARG A 42 16.60 25.88 17.97
N THR A 43 17.44 26.87 18.19
CA THR A 43 18.04 27.70 17.14
C THR A 43 18.92 26.86 16.20
N LEU A 44 18.76 27.05 14.89
CA LEU A 44 19.51 26.47 13.77
C LEU A 44 21.04 26.75 13.86
N SER A 45 21.74 26.23 14.85
CA SER A 45 23.18 26.41 14.98
C SER A 45 24.03 25.22 14.53
N ALA A 46 23.45 24.15 13.97
CA ALA A 46 24.20 22.97 13.56
C ALA A 46 23.68 22.38 12.23
N ARG A 47 24.50 22.50 11.20
CA ARG A 47 24.51 21.82 9.91
C ARG A 47 23.13 21.54 9.26
N PRO A 48 22.74 22.41 8.31
CA PRO A 48 21.44 22.27 7.60
C PRO A 48 21.23 20.92 6.88
N GLU A 49 22.32 20.30 6.39
CA GLU A 49 22.25 19.05 5.63
C GLU A 49 21.99 17.79 6.48
N ALA A 50 22.47 17.77 7.74
CA ALA A 50 22.15 16.66 8.64
C ALA A 50 20.67 16.71 9.06
N LEU A 51 20.16 17.91 9.33
CA LEU A 51 18.75 18.12 9.67
C LEU A 51 17.82 17.72 8.52
N ARG A 52 18.18 17.99 7.27
CA ARG A 52 17.38 17.59 6.09
C ARG A 52 17.28 16.08 5.96
N ARG A 53 18.38 15.33 6.12
CA ARG A 53 18.36 13.86 6.05
C ARG A 53 17.52 13.22 7.17
N GLU A 54 17.56 13.75 8.38
CA GLU A 54 16.71 13.33 9.49
C GLU A 54 15.22 13.61 9.20
N VAL A 55 14.94 14.76 8.61
CA VAL A 55 13.62 15.19 8.17
C VAL A 55 13.04 14.25 7.12
N ASP A 56 13.84 13.90 6.10
CA ASP A 56 13.43 13.02 5.02
C ASP A 56 13.14 11.60 5.53
N ALA A 57 13.90 11.11 6.51
CA ALA A 57 13.61 9.83 7.15
C ALA A 57 12.25 9.80 7.88
N LEU A 58 11.80 10.93 8.45
CA LEU A 58 10.52 11.02 9.17
C LEU A 58 9.33 11.25 8.24
N LYS A 59 9.49 11.92 7.11
CA LYS A 59 8.42 12.11 6.11
C LYS A 59 7.96 10.79 5.50
N ASN A 60 8.87 9.82 5.38
CA ASN A 60 8.59 8.51 4.80
C ASN A 60 8.07 7.48 5.81
N LEU A 61 7.79 7.87 7.08
CA LEU A 61 7.19 6.98 8.05
C LEU A 61 5.68 6.91 7.82
N SER A 62 5.19 5.71 7.53
CA SER A 62 3.77 5.41 7.45
C SER A 62 3.47 4.14 8.26
N HIS A 63 2.73 4.26 9.35
CA HIS A 63 2.38 3.14 10.22
C HIS A 63 1.16 3.48 11.07
N THR A 64 0.26 2.52 11.25
CA THR A 64 -1.02 2.70 11.95
C THR A 64 -0.90 3.36 13.32
N TYR A 65 0.15 3.07 14.08
CA TYR A 65 0.32 3.58 15.46
C TYR A 65 1.32 4.74 15.57
N ILE A 66 1.66 5.37 14.44
CA ILE A 66 2.61 6.50 14.36
C ILE A 66 1.97 7.61 13.52
N PRO A 67 1.92 8.87 13.98
CA PRO A 67 1.39 9.97 13.16
C PRO A 67 2.27 10.22 11.95
N GLN A 68 1.64 10.45 10.79
CA GLN A 68 2.34 10.84 9.58
C GLN A 68 2.93 12.24 9.75
N VAL A 69 4.18 12.43 9.40
CA VAL A 69 4.82 13.74 9.27
C VAL A 69 4.66 14.20 7.83
N TYR A 70 4.04 15.35 7.63
CA TYR A 70 3.77 15.90 6.30
C TYR A 70 4.85 16.84 5.83
N ASP A 71 5.30 17.73 6.73
CA ASP A 71 6.17 18.79 6.33
C ASP A 71 7.04 19.33 7.48
N PHE A 72 8.12 20.01 7.09
CA PHE A 72 8.96 20.81 7.95
C PHE A 72 9.11 22.18 7.31
N VAL A 73 8.58 23.20 7.96
CA VAL A 73 8.57 24.55 7.43
C VAL A 73 9.30 25.50 8.38
N GLU A 74 10.06 26.40 7.81
CA GLU A 74 10.72 27.47 8.57
C GLU A 74 9.98 28.78 8.36
N GLU A 75 9.60 29.41 9.46
CA GLU A 75 8.99 30.74 9.44
C GLU A 75 9.60 31.62 10.54
N SER A 76 10.14 32.77 10.15
CA SER A 76 10.74 33.73 11.08
C SER A 76 11.81 33.15 12.02
N GLY A 77 12.64 32.21 11.54
CA GLY A 77 13.70 31.55 12.31
C GLY A 77 13.19 30.47 13.27
N THR A 78 11.90 30.09 13.19
CA THR A 78 11.33 28.96 13.94
C THR A 78 11.01 27.84 12.97
N VAL A 79 11.45 26.61 13.30
CA VAL A 79 11.14 25.41 12.52
C VAL A 79 9.89 24.78 13.08
N TYR A 80 8.93 24.52 12.20
CA TYR A 80 7.68 23.83 12.53
C TYR A 80 7.68 22.45 11.89
N THR A 81 7.46 21.42 12.70
CA THR A 81 7.13 20.07 12.22
C THR A 81 5.62 19.97 12.07
N VAL A 82 5.16 19.63 10.87
CA VAL A 82 3.72 19.47 10.56
C VAL A 82 3.40 17.99 10.47
N MET A 83 2.39 17.55 11.24
CA MET A 83 2.02 16.14 11.32
C MET A 83 0.52 15.95 11.55
N ASP A 84 0.08 14.70 11.54
CA ASP A 84 -1.30 14.32 11.87
C ASP A 84 -1.77 14.92 13.19
N TYR A 85 -2.98 15.45 13.20
CA TYR A 85 -3.71 15.73 14.43
C TYR A 85 -4.38 14.43 14.88
N ILE A 86 -3.96 13.91 16.03
CA ILE A 86 -4.54 12.73 16.65
C ILE A 86 -5.63 13.19 17.61
N GLU A 87 -6.86 12.81 17.33
CA GLU A 87 -7.98 13.02 18.24
C GLU A 87 -7.84 12.10 19.44
N GLY A 88 -8.21 12.61 20.64
CA GLY A 88 -8.09 11.84 21.86
C GLY A 88 -7.27 12.54 22.95
N GLU A 89 -6.78 11.77 23.90
CA GLU A 89 -6.00 12.28 25.03
C GLU A 89 -4.72 11.49 25.29
N SER A 90 -3.72 12.11 25.91
CA SER A 90 -2.49 11.41 26.28
C SER A 90 -2.69 10.51 27.50
N LEU A 91 -1.95 9.40 27.57
CA LEU A 91 -2.07 8.43 28.67
C LEU A 91 -1.65 8.99 30.04
N ASP A 92 -0.92 10.09 30.12
CA ASP A 92 -0.63 10.78 31.38
C ASP A 92 -1.86 11.50 31.95
N LYS A 93 -2.79 11.98 31.11
CA LYS A 93 -4.07 12.50 31.55
C LYS A 93 -4.96 11.41 32.16
N LEU A 94 -4.96 10.22 31.53
CA LEU A 94 -5.65 9.04 32.06
C LEU A 94 -5.07 8.64 33.44
N LEU A 95 -3.75 8.59 33.58
CA LEU A 95 -3.08 8.35 34.86
C LEU A 95 -3.37 9.44 35.90
N GLY A 96 -3.51 10.72 35.47
CA GLY A 96 -3.87 11.84 36.35
C GLY A 96 -5.28 11.73 36.98
N ARG A 97 -6.16 10.90 36.41
CA ARG A 97 -7.49 10.58 36.95
C ARG A 97 -7.47 9.36 37.91
N GLU A 98 -6.29 8.83 38.21
CA GLU A 98 -6.08 7.63 39.02
C GLU A 98 -6.75 6.35 38.47
N GLU A 99 -7.09 6.36 37.17
CA GLU A 99 -7.65 5.22 36.47
C GLU A 99 -6.57 4.15 36.28
N ARG A 100 -6.83 2.92 36.70
CA ARG A 100 -5.95 1.78 36.45
C ARG A 100 -6.33 1.10 35.17
N VAL A 101 -5.35 0.87 34.32
CA VAL A 101 -5.55 0.19 33.05
C VAL A 101 -5.74 -1.31 33.27
N PRO A 102 -6.84 -1.94 32.84
CA PRO A 102 -7.01 -3.39 32.93
C PRO A 102 -5.89 -4.11 32.17
N GLN A 103 -5.46 -5.27 32.72
CA GLN A 103 -4.35 -6.04 32.15
C GLN A 103 -4.58 -6.38 30.65
N ALA A 104 -5.81 -6.74 30.27
CA ALA A 104 -6.14 -7.09 28.89
C ALA A 104 -5.90 -5.90 27.94
N GLN A 105 -6.36 -4.71 28.33
CA GLN A 105 -6.14 -3.48 27.58
C GLN A 105 -4.67 -3.07 27.55
N LEU A 106 -3.95 -3.22 28.66
CA LEU A 106 -2.51 -2.98 28.70
C LEU A 106 -1.76 -3.89 27.72
N VAL A 107 -2.13 -5.16 27.64
CA VAL A 107 -1.53 -6.13 26.71
C VAL A 107 -1.81 -5.74 25.27
N ARG A 108 -3.04 -5.27 24.94
CA ARG A 108 -3.39 -4.74 23.63
C ARG A 108 -2.50 -3.54 23.29
N TRP A 109 -2.45 -2.54 24.14
CA TRP A 109 -1.62 -1.34 23.92
C TRP A 109 -0.12 -1.66 23.85
N ALA A 110 0.36 -2.61 24.66
CA ALA A 110 1.75 -3.05 24.60
C ALA A 110 2.11 -3.65 23.23
N ARG A 111 1.19 -4.44 22.63
CA ARG A 111 1.39 -4.98 21.28
C ARG A 111 1.44 -3.86 20.23
N GLN A 112 0.50 -2.93 20.25
CA GLN A 112 0.45 -1.79 19.34
C GLN A 112 1.71 -0.93 19.41
N LEU A 113 2.20 -0.63 20.64
CA LEU A 113 3.45 0.11 20.83
C LEU A 113 4.67 -0.69 20.35
N LEU A 114 4.68 -2.00 20.55
CA LEU A 114 5.77 -2.84 20.08
C LEU A 114 5.76 -2.97 18.57
N GLU A 115 4.62 -3.04 17.91
CA GLU A 115 4.51 -2.99 16.45
C GLU A 115 5.06 -1.66 15.90
N ALA A 116 4.72 -0.54 16.52
CA ALA A 116 5.31 0.75 16.17
C ALA A 116 6.85 0.76 16.34
N LEU A 117 7.37 0.17 17.44
CA LEU A 117 8.81 0.10 17.66
C LEU A 117 9.52 -0.86 16.70
N CYS A 118 8.94 -2.02 16.39
CA CYS A 118 9.46 -2.93 15.35
C CYS A 118 9.60 -2.19 14.02
N TYR A 119 8.57 -1.44 13.64
CA TYR A 119 8.60 -0.63 12.42
C TYR A 119 9.71 0.44 12.47
N LEU A 120 9.85 1.21 13.53
CA LEU A 120 10.89 2.24 13.67
C LEU A 120 12.30 1.64 13.65
N HIS A 121 12.53 0.60 14.46
CA HIS A 121 13.83 -0.04 14.59
C HIS A 121 14.29 -0.74 13.30
N SER A 122 13.37 -1.10 12.40
CA SER A 122 13.66 -1.73 11.11
C SER A 122 13.94 -0.74 9.96
N ARG A 123 13.82 0.58 10.17
CA ARG A 123 13.99 1.56 9.08
C ARG A 123 15.44 1.68 8.62
N PRO A 124 15.70 1.61 7.29
CA PRO A 124 17.04 1.81 6.75
C PRO A 124 17.49 3.27 6.93
N PRO A 125 18.83 3.56 6.98
CA PRO A 125 19.91 2.58 6.90
C PRO A 125 20.27 1.94 8.26
N HIS A 126 19.85 2.51 9.41
CA HIS A 126 20.36 2.10 10.73
C HIS A 126 19.26 1.93 11.80
N GLY A 127 17.99 2.07 11.45
CA GLY A 127 16.89 2.13 12.42
C GLY A 127 16.69 3.51 13.05
N ILE A 128 15.51 3.73 13.61
CA ILE A 128 15.13 4.98 14.29
C ILE A 128 14.79 4.65 15.73
N LEU A 129 15.46 5.34 16.69
CA LEU A 129 15.12 5.28 18.11
C LEU A 129 14.12 6.38 18.46
N HIS A 130 13.13 6.05 19.29
CA HIS A 130 12.18 7.03 19.82
C HIS A 130 12.77 7.87 20.95
N SER A 131 13.52 7.24 21.88
CA SER A 131 14.30 7.80 22.97
C SER A 131 13.54 8.55 24.07
N ASP A 132 12.22 8.77 23.96
CA ASP A 132 11.39 9.41 25.01
C ASP A 132 10.01 8.78 25.15
N ILE A 133 9.93 7.44 25.25
CA ILE A 133 8.69 6.72 25.45
C ILE A 133 8.20 6.90 26.88
N LYS A 134 7.01 7.53 27.02
CA LYS A 134 6.36 7.83 28.29
C LYS A 134 4.86 8.05 28.08
N PRO A 135 4.00 8.00 29.10
CA PRO A 135 2.56 8.19 28.97
C PRO A 135 2.14 9.51 28.29
N ALA A 136 2.91 10.60 28.47
CA ALA A 136 2.61 11.88 27.84
C ALA A 136 2.81 11.88 26.30
N ASN A 137 3.63 10.96 25.81
CA ASN A 137 3.96 10.82 24.38
C ASN A 137 3.18 9.69 23.71
N ILE A 138 2.09 9.22 24.35
CA ILE A 138 1.20 8.19 23.82
C ILE A 138 -0.22 8.74 23.88
N MET A 139 -0.85 8.91 22.74
CA MET A 139 -2.25 9.33 22.61
C MET A 139 -3.16 8.12 22.59
N LEU A 140 -4.26 8.19 23.33
CA LEU A 140 -5.37 7.27 23.26
C LEU A 140 -6.46 7.90 22.37
N THR A 141 -6.79 7.19 21.31
CA THR A 141 -7.84 7.63 20.37
C THR A 141 -9.25 7.28 20.92
N PRO A 142 -10.32 7.88 20.40
CA PRO A 142 -11.70 7.53 20.77
C PRO A 142 -12.01 6.03 20.55
N GLU A 143 -11.40 5.39 19.56
CA GLU A 143 -11.55 3.98 19.22
C GLU A 143 -10.84 3.03 20.22
N GLY A 144 -10.11 3.59 21.19
CA GLY A 144 -9.37 2.84 22.19
C GLY A 144 -8.00 2.36 21.75
N ASP A 145 -7.52 2.76 20.58
CA ASP A 145 -6.18 2.50 20.09
C ASP A 145 -5.19 3.56 20.56
N ILE A 146 -3.91 3.23 20.48
CA ILE A 146 -2.86 4.18 20.86
C ILE A 146 -2.10 4.69 19.65
N ARG A 147 -1.55 5.90 19.78
CA ARG A 147 -0.61 6.49 18.82
C ARG A 147 0.63 6.96 19.58
N LEU A 148 1.79 6.54 19.13
CA LEU A 148 3.08 6.97 19.67
C LEU A 148 3.49 8.27 19.00
N ILE A 149 3.51 9.37 19.76
CA ILE A 149 3.78 10.71 19.28
C ILE A 149 5.12 11.23 19.81
N ASP A 150 5.58 12.34 19.25
CA ASP A 150 6.70 13.14 19.74
C ASP A 150 8.08 12.45 19.68
N PHE A 151 8.50 12.11 18.44
CA PHE A 151 9.84 11.60 18.19
C PHE A 151 10.90 12.63 18.57
N ASN A 152 11.91 12.19 19.33
CA ASN A 152 13.10 12.99 19.53
C ASN A 152 13.97 12.88 18.27
N ILE A 153 13.99 13.92 17.45
CA ILE A 153 14.60 14.00 16.10
C ILE A 153 16.11 13.68 16.05
N ALA A 154 16.73 13.30 17.13
CA ALA A 154 18.20 13.37 17.28
C ALA A 154 18.93 12.02 17.16
N LEU A 155 18.32 10.88 16.86
CA LEU A 155 19.02 9.58 16.92
C LEU A 155 18.64 8.61 15.81
N ALA A 156 19.17 8.83 14.59
CA ALA A 156 19.41 7.73 13.67
C ALA A 156 20.64 6.95 14.17
N LEU A 157 20.52 5.62 14.33
CA LEU A 157 21.61 4.74 14.72
C LEU A 157 22.73 4.81 13.66
N GLY A 158 23.87 5.43 13.94
CA GLY A 158 25.01 5.35 13.04
C GLY A 158 25.90 6.58 12.86
N GLU A 159 25.60 7.74 13.46
CA GLU A 159 26.52 8.88 13.41
C GLU A 159 27.34 9.00 14.73
N GLU A 160 28.65 9.04 14.61
CA GLU A 160 29.60 9.37 15.69
C GLU A 160 29.38 10.81 16.18
N GLY A 161 28.53 10.99 17.16
CA GLY A 161 28.31 12.25 17.79
C GLY A 161 27.41 12.18 19.01
N ALA A 162 27.98 12.30 20.22
CA ALA A 162 27.24 12.36 21.47
C ALA A 162 26.33 13.59 21.50
N VAL A 163 25.06 13.44 21.16
CA VAL A 163 24.03 14.48 21.37
C VAL A 163 23.44 14.28 22.78
N ARG A 164 23.43 15.32 23.60
CA ARG A 164 22.69 15.33 24.86
C ARG A 164 21.20 15.31 24.54
N VAL A 165 20.60 14.15 24.64
CA VAL A 165 19.13 13.96 24.50
C VAL A 165 18.48 14.35 25.81
N GLY A 166 17.48 15.20 25.78
CA GLY A 166 16.61 15.43 26.93
C GLY A 166 15.85 14.14 27.23
N PHE A 167 15.90 13.64 28.46
CA PHE A 167 15.22 12.43 28.87
C PHE A 167 14.26 12.67 30.04
N SER A 168 13.22 11.83 30.13
CA SER A 168 12.19 11.94 31.16
C SER A 168 12.53 11.07 32.37
N GLN A 169 12.67 11.68 33.55
CA GLN A 169 13.01 10.97 34.78
C GLN A 169 12.02 9.86 35.08
N GLY A 170 12.51 8.66 35.43
CA GLY A 170 11.73 7.47 35.74
C GLY A 170 11.39 6.58 34.57
N TYR A 171 11.38 7.12 33.31
CA TYR A 171 11.15 6.32 32.11
C TYR A 171 12.42 6.05 31.32
N ALA A 172 13.40 6.95 31.44
CA ALA A 172 14.69 6.80 30.79
C ALA A 172 15.46 5.59 31.33
N SER A 173 16.11 4.86 30.45
CA SER A 173 16.96 3.73 30.80
C SER A 173 18.22 4.18 31.54
N PRO A 174 18.90 3.31 32.32
CA PRO A 174 20.12 3.64 33.02
C PRO A 174 21.19 4.27 32.14
N GLU A 175 21.28 3.90 30.88
CA GLU A 175 22.23 4.40 29.89
C GLU A 175 22.00 5.89 29.61
N HIS A 176 20.78 6.39 29.65
CA HIS A 176 20.50 7.83 29.54
C HIS A 176 21.11 8.65 30.66
N TYR A 177 21.35 8.03 31.83
CA TYR A 177 22.03 8.65 32.98
C TYR A 177 23.56 8.45 32.94
N GLY A 178 24.09 7.82 31.87
CA GLY A 178 25.51 7.48 31.77
C GLY A 178 25.95 6.32 32.65
N ILE A 179 25.04 5.44 33.02
CA ILE A 179 25.30 4.25 33.85
C ILE A 179 25.45 3.03 32.94
N ASP A 180 26.66 2.48 32.87
CA ASP A 180 26.98 1.26 32.12
C ASP A 180 27.01 0.05 33.08
N TYR A 181 25.99 -0.77 33.06
CA TYR A 181 25.93 -1.99 33.86
C TYR A 181 26.63 -3.19 33.20
N SER A 182 26.92 -3.13 31.89
CA SER A 182 27.63 -4.21 31.18
C SER A 182 29.11 -4.27 31.57
N ALA A 183 29.74 -3.13 31.79
CA ALA A 183 31.11 -3.05 32.26
C ALA A 183 31.31 -3.53 33.70
N ALA A 184 30.30 -3.39 34.56
CA ALA A 184 30.34 -3.85 35.96
C ALA A 184 30.29 -5.37 36.13
N ALA A 185 29.80 -6.12 35.14
CA ALA A 185 29.74 -7.57 35.17
C ALA A 185 31.09 -8.23 34.77
N GLN A 186 31.89 -7.57 33.94
CA GLN A 186 33.19 -8.08 33.50
C GLN A 186 34.27 -7.93 34.59
N THR A 187 34.16 -6.92 35.49
CA THR A 187 35.11 -6.70 36.58
C THR A 187 34.93 -7.64 37.78
N ARG A 188 33.90 -8.50 37.81
CA ARG A 188 33.71 -9.50 38.87
C ARG A 188 34.24 -10.87 38.55
N ALA A 189 34.77 -11.12 37.39
CA ALA A 189 35.31 -12.43 36.95
C ALA A 189 36.81 -12.61 37.19
N ASP A 190 37.56 -11.54 37.43
CA ASP A 190 39.03 -11.62 37.60
C ASP A 190 39.47 -10.77 38.84
N SER A 191 39.46 -11.34 40.01
CA SER A 191 40.52 -11.11 41.01
C SER A 191 40.22 -11.86 42.33
N PRO A 192 41.23 -12.51 42.95
CA PRO A 192 41.03 -13.19 44.22
C PRO A 192 41.24 -12.26 45.43
N GLU A 193 40.68 -12.71 46.52
CA GLU A 193 40.67 -12.16 47.88
C GLU A 193 41.94 -11.45 48.34
N THR A 194 41.77 -10.26 48.92
CA THR A 194 42.56 -9.91 50.10
C THR A 194 41.76 -8.95 51.02
N GLN A 195 41.78 -9.30 52.29
CA GLN A 195 41.12 -8.65 53.45
C GLN A 195 41.74 -7.38 53.89
N LEU A 196 40.97 -6.70 54.74
CA LEU A 196 41.29 -5.79 55.82
C LEU A 196 41.19 -4.27 55.62
N GLY A 197 40.26 -3.71 56.40
CA GLY A 197 40.61 -2.82 57.44
C GLY A 197 39.88 -1.45 57.47
N ALA A 198 38.89 -1.34 58.29
CA ALA A 198 38.68 -0.27 59.32
C ALA A 198 38.43 1.22 58.94
N GLU A 199 37.26 1.65 59.35
CA GLU A 199 36.93 2.81 60.22
C GLU A 199 36.93 4.26 59.64
N THR A 200 35.76 4.82 59.76
CA THR A 200 35.29 6.01 60.53
C THR A 200 35.58 7.44 59.96
N GLN A 201 34.59 8.18 59.75
CA GLN A 201 34.04 9.38 60.35
C GLN A 201 33.44 10.44 59.44
N LEU A 202 32.27 10.88 59.91
CA LEU A 202 31.52 12.07 59.57
C LEU A 202 32.30 13.33 59.20
N SER A 203 31.79 14.15 58.30
CA SER A 203 31.40 15.55 58.60
C SER A 203 31.05 16.37 57.34
N THR A 204 29.87 16.97 57.34
CA THR A 204 29.42 18.30 56.82
C THR A 204 29.83 18.79 55.45
N ALA A 205 28.80 19.23 54.71
CA ALA A 205 28.79 20.04 53.49
C ALA A 205 29.32 21.48 53.75
N PRO A 206 29.41 22.41 52.75
CA PRO A 206 29.19 22.38 51.28
C PRO A 206 30.33 23.05 50.50
N GLY A 207 30.34 22.87 49.20
CA GLY A 207 31.11 23.76 48.29
C GLY A 207 31.62 23.11 47.03
N GLN A 208 31.19 23.72 45.97
CA GLN A 208 31.63 23.59 44.57
C GLN A 208 33.08 23.13 44.38
N ARG A 209 33.30 22.19 43.47
CA ARG A 209 34.31 22.28 42.41
C ARG A 209 34.28 21.10 41.45
N SER A 210 34.30 21.45 40.17
CA SER A 210 34.56 20.62 38.99
C SER A 210 35.69 19.60 39.22
N SER A 211 35.42 18.33 38.89
CA SER A 211 36.50 17.40 38.53
C SER A 211 36.04 16.63 37.28
N SER A 212 36.80 16.86 36.23
CA SER A 212 36.82 16.12 34.98
C SER A 212 37.04 14.63 35.26
N THR A 213 36.03 13.82 35.00
CA THR A 213 36.15 12.37 34.90
C THR A 213 35.81 12.00 33.45
N SER A 214 36.74 11.34 32.80
CA SER A 214 36.60 10.74 31.48
C SER A 214 35.43 9.78 31.51
N GLY A 215 34.24 10.26 31.20
CA GLY A 215 33.05 9.42 31.00
C GLY A 215 33.18 8.73 29.68
N GLY A 216 33.23 7.41 29.68
CA GLY A 216 33.01 6.61 28.49
C GLY A 216 31.62 6.97 27.89
N MET A 217 31.60 7.23 26.61
CA MET A 217 30.37 7.51 25.86
C MET A 217 29.54 6.24 25.87
N VAL A 218 28.37 6.25 26.51
CA VAL A 218 27.42 5.14 26.48
C VAL A 218 26.51 5.37 25.27
N LEU A 219 26.55 4.44 24.32
CA LEU A 219 25.71 4.47 23.12
C LEU A 219 24.30 3.97 23.48
N LEU A 220 23.27 4.73 23.12
CA LEU A 220 21.87 4.31 23.18
C LEU A 220 21.59 3.40 21.99
N ASP A 221 20.82 2.34 22.22
CA ASP A 221 20.33 1.41 21.19
C ASP A 221 18.87 1.05 21.38
N VAL A 222 18.34 0.15 20.56
CA VAL A 222 16.92 -0.29 20.59
C VAL A 222 16.47 -0.79 21.97
N ARG A 223 17.39 -1.29 22.80
CA ARG A 223 17.12 -1.79 24.15
C ARG A 223 16.83 -0.65 25.14
N SER A 224 17.20 0.56 24.82
CA SER A 224 16.83 1.75 25.60
C SER A 224 15.33 2.08 25.42
N ASP A 225 14.80 1.99 24.21
CA ASP A 225 13.35 2.13 23.94
C ASP A 225 12.55 1.00 24.61
N ILE A 226 13.06 -0.24 24.60
CA ILE A 226 12.45 -1.38 25.27
C ILE A 226 12.33 -1.14 26.79
N TYR A 227 13.36 -0.57 27.42
CA TYR A 227 13.31 -0.19 28.83
C TYR A 227 12.24 0.88 29.06
N SER A 228 12.23 1.95 28.27
CA SER A 228 11.30 3.06 28.40
C SER A 228 9.84 2.62 28.19
N LEU A 229 9.61 1.69 27.24
CA LEU A 229 8.32 1.03 27.09
C LEU A 229 7.96 0.21 28.34
N GLY A 230 8.87 -0.63 28.84
CA GLY A 230 8.68 -1.38 30.06
C GLY A 230 8.30 -0.49 31.25
N ALA A 231 9.00 0.64 31.42
CA ALA A 231 8.73 1.64 32.46
C ALA A 231 7.36 2.31 32.31
N THR A 232 6.95 2.56 31.07
CA THR A 232 5.62 3.09 30.74
C THR A 232 4.54 2.09 31.08
N LEU A 233 4.67 0.84 30.66
CA LEU A 233 3.72 -0.23 30.96
C LEU A 233 3.63 -0.51 32.48
N TYR A 234 4.76 -0.47 33.18
CA TYR A 234 4.80 -0.55 34.64
C TYR A 234 3.93 0.53 35.29
N HIS A 235 4.09 1.79 34.85
CA HIS A 235 3.32 2.93 35.39
C HIS A 235 1.82 2.79 35.10
N LEU A 236 1.46 2.45 33.87
CA LEU A 236 0.05 2.26 33.47
C LEU A 236 -0.63 1.14 34.26
N LEU A 237 0.09 0.06 34.57
CA LEU A 237 -0.42 -1.10 35.26
C LEU A 237 -0.55 -0.88 36.75
N THR A 238 0.48 -0.29 37.37
CA THR A 238 0.56 -0.19 38.85
C THR A 238 0.04 1.15 39.38
N GLY A 239 -0.08 2.18 38.51
CA GLY A 239 -0.33 3.56 38.91
C GLY A 239 0.87 4.22 39.60
N ARG A 240 2.01 3.52 39.73
CA ARG A 240 3.24 4.02 40.40
C ARG A 240 4.27 4.41 39.37
N ARG A 241 4.71 5.66 39.41
CA ARG A 241 5.82 6.08 38.57
C ARG A 241 7.09 5.30 38.94
N PRO A 242 7.84 4.74 37.96
CA PRO A 242 9.06 4.01 38.22
C PRO A 242 10.09 4.87 38.96
N ALA A 243 10.83 4.27 39.90
CA ALA A 243 11.90 4.94 40.60
C ALA A 243 12.99 5.38 39.62
N ARG A 244 13.75 6.42 40.02
CA ARG A 244 14.83 6.96 39.20
C ARG A 244 15.96 5.95 38.99
N SER A 245 16.18 5.08 39.97
CA SER A 245 17.13 3.98 39.86
C SER A 245 16.39 2.70 39.48
N ALA A 246 16.80 2.03 38.42
CA ALA A 246 16.20 0.76 37.96
C ALA A 246 16.23 -0.34 39.03
N LYS A 247 17.16 -0.29 40.03
CA LYS A 247 17.26 -1.23 41.14
C LYS A 247 16.22 -0.99 42.22
N GLU A 248 15.63 0.20 42.30
CA GLU A 248 14.68 0.61 43.33
C GLU A 248 13.21 0.50 42.86
N VAL A 249 12.97 0.03 41.67
CA VAL A 249 11.63 -0.16 41.11
C VAL A 249 10.96 -1.31 41.90
N ALA A 250 9.83 -1.03 42.53
CA ALA A 250 9.08 -2.01 43.28
C ALA A 250 8.52 -3.11 42.34
N PRO A 251 8.57 -4.39 42.73
CA PRO A 251 8.04 -5.47 41.89
C PRO A 251 6.52 -5.33 41.71
N ILE A 252 6.03 -5.81 40.56
CA ILE A 252 4.61 -5.92 40.25
C ILE A 252 4.04 -7.10 41.09
N SER A 253 2.98 -6.88 41.84
CA SER A 253 2.34 -7.92 42.66
C SER A 253 1.36 -8.77 41.85
N ASP A 254 1.09 -10.00 42.30
CA ASP A 254 0.11 -10.90 41.66
C ASP A 254 -1.34 -10.35 41.67
N ARG A 255 -1.61 -9.29 42.47
CA ARG A 255 -2.89 -8.58 42.44
C ARG A 255 -2.97 -7.52 41.38
N GLU A 256 -1.84 -7.03 40.86
CA GLU A 256 -1.75 -5.99 39.84
C GLU A 256 -1.69 -6.60 38.43
N ALA A 257 -1.01 -7.75 38.27
CA ALA A 257 -0.95 -8.46 37.00
C ALA A 257 -0.69 -9.97 37.18
N SER A 258 -0.91 -10.71 36.11
CA SER A 258 -0.49 -12.11 36.04
C SER A 258 1.05 -12.21 36.10
N PRO A 259 1.59 -13.30 36.70
CA PRO A 259 3.04 -13.49 36.81
C PRO A 259 3.75 -13.42 35.44
N ALA A 260 3.09 -13.84 34.37
CA ALA A 260 3.63 -13.80 33.02
C ALA A 260 3.80 -12.35 32.51
N VAL A 261 2.79 -11.50 32.71
CA VAL A 261 2.86 -10.07 32.34
C VAL A 261 3.88 -9.34 33.21
N ALA A 262 3.89 -9.60 34.49
CA ALA A 262 4.88 -9.04 35.42
C ALA A 262 6.31 -9.41 35.03
N ALA A 263 6.54 -10.66 34.59
CA ALA A 263 7.84 -11.14 34.15
C ALA A 263 8.29 -10.46 32.85
N ILE A 264 7.37 -10.21 31.87
CA ILE A 264 7.69 -9.52 30.63
C ILE A 264 8.11 -8.09 30.92
N ILE A 265 7.33 -7.35 31.72
CA ILE A 265 7.65 -5.97 32.08
C ILE A 265 8.95 -5.90 32.90
N GLY A 266 9.14 -6.81 33.86
CA GLY A 266 10.36 -6.89 34.63
C GLY A 266 11.61 -7.16 33.81
N LYS A 267 11.52 -8.05 32.81
CA LYS A 267 12.62 -8.32 31.88
C LYS A 267 12.93 -7.08 31.00
N ALA A 268 11.92 -6.39 30.50
CA ALA A 268 12.12 -5.17 29.74
C ALA A 268 12.83 -4.08 30.56
N MET A 269 12.54 -3.98 31.86
CA MET A 269 13.12 -3.00 32.79
C MET A 269 14.41 -3.49 33.50
N ALA A 270 15.03 -4.57 33.03
CA ALA A 270 16.30 -5.02 33.60
C ALA A 270 17.37 -3.89 33.52
N PRO A 271 18.12 -3.64 34.61
CA PRO A 271 19.16 -2.61 34.61
C PRO A 271 20.21 -2.81 33.54
N ASP A 272 20.68 -4.04 33.36
CA ASP A 272 21.64 -4.42 32.31
C ASP A 272 20.92 -4.62 30.96
N PRO A 273 21.31 -3.86 29.91
CA PRO A 273 20.74 -4.04 28.58
C PRO A 273 20.87 -5.46 28.03
N GLY A 274 21.91 -6.21 28.40
CA GLY A 274 22.09 -7.60 27.97
C GLY A 274 21.06 -8.59 28.54
N GLN A 275 20.39 -8.21 29.62
CA GLN A 275 19.33 -9.01 30.26
C GLN A 275 17.92 -8.64 29.80
N ARG A 276 17.77 -7.58 28.98
CA ARG A 276 16.49 -7.17 28.40
C ARG A 276 16.17 -8.01 27.17
N TYR A 277 15.02 -7.74 26.59
CA TYR A 277 14.77 -8.16 25.21
C TYR A 277 15.77 -7.46 24.28
N GLN A 278 16.31 -8.20 23.32
CA GLN A 278 17.32 -7.63 22.42
C GLN A 278 16.70 -6.88 21.25
N THR A 279 15.46 -7.21 20.90
CA THR A 279 14.67 -6.51 19.88
C THR A 279 13.23 -6.29 20.37
N ALA A 280 12.53 -5.35 19.73
CA ALA A 280 11.10 -5.12 20.00
C ALA A 280 10.26 -6.35 19.63
N GLU A 281 10.65 -7.09 18.57
CA GLU A 281 10.00 -8.33 18.14
C GLU A 281 10.06 -9.41 19.23
N GLU A 282 11.19 -9.58 19.89
CA GLU A 282 11.28 -10.54 20.99
C GLU A 282 10.28 -10.24 22.12
N MET A 283 10.11 -8.96 22.45
CA MET A 283 9.16 -8.54 23.47
C MET A 283 7.71 -8.69 22.98
N LEU A 284 7.43 -8.36 21.71
CA LEU A 284 6.12 -8.56 21.08
C LEU A 284 5.73 -10.04 21.12
N ASP A 285 6.64 -10.91 20.75
CA ASP A 285 6.43 -12.36 20.78
C ASP A 285 6.19 -12.89 22.21
N ALA A 286 6.82 -12.29 23.22
CA ALA A 286 6.53 -12.64 24.61
C ALA A 286 5.08 -12.30 24.98
N PHE A 287 4.54 -11.16 24.55
CA PHE A 287 3.14 -10.79 24.73
C PHE A 287 2.17 -11.67 23.91
N ARG A 288 2.57 -12.10 22.71
CA ARG A 288 1.76 -13.02 21.88
C ARG A 288 1.66 -14.42 22.50
N ARG A 289 2.69 -14.86 23.23
CA ARG A 289 2.74 -16.20 23.85
C ARG A 289 2.09 -16.27 25.24
N LEU A 290 1.49 -15.19 25.76
CA LEU A 290 0.91 -15.14 27.10
C LEU A 290 -0.08 -16.27 27.39
N HIS A 291 -0.90 -16.67 26.42
CA HIS A 291 -1.86 -17.77 26.57
C HIS A 291 -1.21 -19.17 26.63
N ARG A 292 0.00 -19.35 26.06
CA ARG A 292 0.74 -20.62 26.10
C ARG A 292 1.43 -20.88 27.46
N ASP A 293 1.68 -19.82 28.23
CA ASP A 293 2.45 -19.89 29.47
C ASP A 293 1.58 -19.78 30.76
N ASP A 294 0.25 -19.82 30.63
CA ASP A 294 -0.66 -19.76 31.76
C ASP A 294 -0.40 -20.96 32.73
N PRO A 295 -0.15 -20.71 34.03
CA PRO A 295 0.07 -21.76 35.04
C PRO A 295 -1.10 -22.75 35.19
N ARG A 296 -2.33 -22.36 34.75
CA ARG A 296 -3.51 -23.24 34.78
C ARG A 296 -3.38 -24.35 33.73
N THR A 297 -2.91 -24.05 32.53
CA THR A 297 -2.61 -25.06 31.49
C THR A 297 -1.41 -25.93 31.87
N LYS A 298 -0.40 -25.36 32.54
CA LYS A 298 0.74 -26.14 33.06
C LYS A 298 0.32 -27.09 34.23
N ARG A 299 -0.70 -26.71 35.02
CA ARG A 299 -1.25 -27.58 36.07
C ARG A 299 -2.05 -28.76 35.52
N HIS A 300 -2.83 -28.56 34.47
CA HIS A 300 -3.51 -29.65 33.75
C HIS A 300 -2.53 -30.58 33.07
N ARG A 301 -1.50 -30.07 32.40
CA ARG A 301 -0.40 -30.86 31.83
C ARG A 301 0.38 -31.63 32.90
N ARG A 302 0.67 -31.03 34.06
CA ARG A 302 1.35 -31.74 35.17
C ARG A 302 0.47 -32.82 35.76
N ARG A 303 -0.85 -32.65 35.85
CA ARG A 303 -1.77 -33.70 36.28
C ARG A 303 -1.87 -34.82 35.26
N ALA A 304 -1.90 -34.53 33.97
CA ALA A 304 -1.85 -35.52 32.89
C ALA A 304 -0.52 -36.30 32.89
N VAL A 305 0.60 -35.61 33.13
CA VAL A 305 1.93 -36.21 33.22
C VAL A 305 2.05 -37.07 34.50
N LEU A 306 1.44 -36.66 35.64
CA LEU A 306 1.39 -37.46 36.89
C LEU A 306 0.53 -38.70 36.74
N THR A 307 -0.64 -38.61 36.07
CA THR A 307 -1.47 -39.81 35.77
C THR A 307 -0.77 -40.70 34.73
N ALA A 308 -0.08 -40.16 33.74
CA ALA A 308 0.74 -40.95 32.84
C ALA A 308 1.96 -41.59 33.53
N GLY A 309 2.56 -40.90 34.50
CA GLY A 309 3.63 -41.41 35.36
C GLY A 309 3.21 -42.56 36.27
N ILE A 310 1.98 -42.51 36.81
CA ILE A 310 1.39 -43.60 37.61
C ILE A 310 1.10 -44.80 36.72
N LEU A 311 0.57 -44.57 35.50
CA LEU A 311 0.36 -45.64 34.51
C LEU A 311 1.69 -46.22 34.00
N ALA A 312 2.75 -45.43 33.86
CA ALA A 312 4.07 -45.89 33.51
C ALA A 312 4.74 -46.72 34.62
N ALA A 313 4.49 -46.35 35.89
CA ALA A 313 4.97 -47.11 37.04
C ALA A 313 4.28 -48.47 37.19
N LEU A 314 3.00 -48.59 36.81
CA LEU A 314 2.25 -49.85 36.72
C LEU A 314 2.73 -50.71 35.53
N PHE A 315 3.24 -50.10 34.48
CA PHE A 315 3.83 -50.82 33.33
C PHE A 315 5.27 -51.30 33.56
N LEU A 316 6.01 -50.66 34.49
CA LEU A 316 7.36 -51.06 34.89
C LEU A 316 7.38 -52.36 35.70
N ALA A 317 6.22 -52.81 36.22
CA ALA A 317 6.08 -54.11 36.88
C ALA A 317 5.94 -55.29 35.91
N GLY A 318 5.77 -55.05 34.57
CA GLY A 318 5.69 -56.06 33.50
C GLY A 318 6.88 -55.93 32.59
N GLY A 319 8.00 -56.58 32.92
CA GLY A 319 9.23 -56.54 32.12
C GLY A 319 9.04 -57.04 30.70
N GLY A 320 9.31 -56.24 29.74
CA GLY A 320 9.45 -56.66 28.32
C GLY A 320 9.07 -55.65 27.24
N SER A 321 8.26 -54.59 27.53
CA SER A 321 7.75 -53.63 26.52
C SER A 321 8.39 -52.24 26.55
N THR A 322 9.34 -51.96 27.40
CA THR A 322 9.98 -50.66 27.59
C THR A 322 10.87 -50.22 26.41
N PHE A 323 11.41 -51.13 25.66
CA PHE A 323 12.27 -50.77 24.53
C PHE A 323 11.48 -50.33 23.25
N ALA A 324 10.29 -50.87 23.10
CA ALA A 324 9.39 -50.48 22.00
C ALA A 324 8.71 -49.10 22.25
N GLY A 325 8.42 -48.79 23.54
CA GLY A 325 7.82 -47.50 23.94
C GLY A 325 8.75 -46.31 23.83
N LEU A 326 10.02 -46.47 24.19
CA LEU A 326 11.04 -45.41 24.01
C LEU A 326 11.27 -45.05 22.53
N LYS A 327 11.39 -46.08 21.67
CA LYS A 327 11.45 -45.84 20.20
C LYS A 327 10.18 -45.23 19.64
N GLY A 328 9.00 -45.54 20.24
CA GLY A 328 7.73 -44.89 19.88
C GLY A 328 7.67 -43.41 20.27
N MET A 329 8.18 -43.06 21.45
CA MET A 329 8.26 -41.67 21.92
C MET A 329 9.30 -40.85 21.12
N GLU A 330 10.47 -41.42 20.80
CA GLU A 330 11.43 -40.75 19.91
C GLU A 330 10.87 -40.54 18.49
N ARG A 331 10.13 -41.51 17.96
CA ARG A 331 9.44 -41.37 16.68
C ARG A 331 8.31 -40.32 16.75
N ALA A 332 7.52 -40.32 17.83
CA ALA A 332 6.47 -39.31 18.01
C ALA A 332 7.03 -37.90 18.19
N ALA A 333 8.14 -37.74 18.90
CA ALA A 333 8.82 -36.46 19.05
C ALA A 333 9.43 -36.01 17.71
N ALA A 334 10.05 -36.89 16.96
CA ALA A 334 10.60 -36.60 15.62
C ALA A 334 9.47 -36.24 14.61
N LEU A 335 8.34 -36.95 14.66
CA LEU A 335 7.18 -36.64 13.85
C LEU A 335 6.54 -35.29 14.23
N ALA A 336 6.48 -34.96 15.53
CA ALA A 336 5.98 -33.68 16.01
C ALA A 336 6.91 -32.52 15.60
N GLU A 337 8.22 -32.69 15.67
CA GLU A 337 9.20 -31.71 15.22
C GLU A 337 9.13 -31.53 13.68
N GLU A 338 8.98 -32.61 12.95
CA GLU A 338 8.79 -32.57 11.51
C GLU A 338 7.49 -31.88 11.11
N ALA A 339 6.37 -32.16 11.80
CA ALA A 339 5.09 -31.49 11.59
C ALA A 339 5.17 -29.98 11.90
N GLU A 340 5.88 -29.61 12.99
CA GLU A 340 6.08 -28.19 13.33
C GLU A 340 6.97 -27.49 12.30
N ARG A 341 8.00 -28.16 11.75
CA ARG A 341 8.81 -27.62 10.68
C ARG A 341 7.99 -27.41 9.41
N ARG A 342 7.21 -28.42 8.98
CA ARG A 342 6.33 -28.31 7.82
C ARG A 342 5.31 -27.19 7.98
N SER A 343 4.70 -27.05 9.15
CA SER A 343 3.77 -25.96 9.43
C SER A 343 4.42 -24.57 9.33
N ARG A 344 5.66 -24.43 9.77
CA ARG A 344 6.42 -23.19 9.61
C ARG A 344 6.76 -22.89 8.14
N GLU A 345 7.14 -23.92 7.38
CA GLU A 345 7.42 -23.81 5.94
C GLU A 345 6.15 -23.38 5.18
N THR A 346 4.99 -23.99 5.47
CA THR A 346 3.70 -23.61 4.90
C THR A 346 3.36 -22.13 5.20
N LEU A 347 3.47 -21.72 6.47
CA LEU A 347 3.18 -20.33 6.85
C LEU A 347 4.15 -19.33 6.18
N ALA A 348 5.41 -19.71 5.99
CA ALA A 348 6.37 -18.89 5.27
C ALA A 348 5.98 -18.74 3.79
N ALA A 349 5.56 -19.83 3.14
CA ALA A 349 5.10 -19.82 1.77
C ALA A 349 3.80 -18.98 1.60
N VAL A 350 2.82 -19.12 2.53
CA VAL A 350 1.61 -18.27 2.55
C VAL A 350 1.99 -16.78 2.59
N ARG A 351 2.88 -16.39 3.50
CA ARG A 351 3.33 -14.98 3.61
C ARG A 351 4.09 -14.50 2.35
N SER A 352 4.85 -15.40 1.74
CA SER A 352 5.55 -15.08 0.47
C SER A 352 4.55 -14.84 -0.65
N SER A 353 3.48 -15.65 -0.72
CA SER A 353 2.38 -15.47 -1.66
C SER A 353 1.66 -14.14 -1.44
N GLU A 354 1.27 -13.81 -0.20
CA GLU A 354 0.65 -12.51 0.13
C GLU A 354 1.54 -11.32 -0.27
N ASN A 355 2.84 -11.41 -0.01
CA ASN A 355 3.77 -10.34 -0.37
C ASN A 355 3.92 -10.21 -1.89
N ALA A 356 3.94 -11.31 -2.63
CA ALA A 356 3.99 -11.32 -4.09
C ALA A 356 2.68 -10.74 -4.69
N CYS A 357 1.51 -11.07 -4.15
CA CYS A 357 0.23 -10.44 -4.54
C CYS A 357 0.28 -8.91 -4.36
N ARG A 358 0.72 -8.44 -3.19
CA ARG A 358 0.86 -6.98 -2.93
C ARG A 358 1.88 -6.31 -3.85
N ALA A 359 2.93 -7.04 -4.23
CA ALA A 359 3.91 -6.55 -5.21
C ALA A 359 3.37 -6.58 -6.65
N GLY A 360 2.24 -7.25 -6.90
CA GLY A 360 1.68 -7.44 -8.24
C GLY A 360 2.39 -8.53 -9.06
N ASP A 361 3.16 -9.41 -8.41
CA ASP A 361 3.82 -10.56 -9.03
C ASP A 361 2.97 -11.81 -8.86
N ILE A 362 1.95 -11.93 -9.71
CA ILE A 362 0.97 -13.01 -9.65
C ILE A 362 1.58 -14.40 -9.89
N PRO A 363 2.49 -14.63 -10.87
CA PRO A 363 3.09 -15.94 -11.04
C PRO A 363 3.84 -16.43 -9.80
N SER A 364 4.63 -15.56 -9.15
CA SER A 364 5.30 -15.89 -7.90
C SER A 364 4.31 -16.14 -6.77
N ALA A 365 3.23 -15.35 -6.68
CA ALA A 365 2.19 -15.52 -5.69
C ALA A 365 1.52 -16.90 -5.81
N VAL A 366 1.12 -17.28 -7.03
CA VAL A 366 0.55 -18.60 -7.34
C VAL A 366 1.54 -19.71 -6.99
N GLY A 367 2.80 -19.59 -7.40
CA GLY A 367 3.84 -20.57 -7.11
C GLY A 367 4.03 -20.83 -5.61
N TRP A 368 4.12 -19.78 -4.81
CA TRP A 368 4.22 -19.87 -3.35
C TRP A 368 2.96 -20.46 -2.69
N ALA A 369 1.75 -20.09 -3.18
CA ALA A 369 0.50 -20.64 -2.69
C ALA A 369 0.38 -22.15 -2.97
N VAL A 370 0.73 -22.59 -4.19
CA VAL A 370 0.75 -24.02 -4.57
C VAL A 370 1.75 -24.79 -3.69
N GLN A 371 2.96 -24.26 -3.49
CA GLN A 371 3.94 -24.86 -2.59
C GLN A 371 3.40 -24.99 -1.15
N ALA A 372 2.67 -24.01 -0.65
CA ALA A 372 2.04 -24.07 0.67
C ALA A 372 0.99 -25.18 0.75
N LEU A 373 0.30 -25.49 -0.35
CA LEU A 373 -0.75 -26.52 -0.43
C LEU A 373 -0.22 -27.96 -0.56
N GLU A 374 1.07 -28.16 -0.89
CA GLU A 374 1.71 -29.48 -0.94
C GLU A 374 1.68 -30.21 0.42
N GLN A 375 1.54 -29.47 1.52
CA GLN A 375 1.48 -30.02 2.88
C GLN A 375 0.04 -30.28 3.31
N GLU A 376 -0.51 -31.44 3.00
CA GLU A 376 -1.92 -31.79 3.25
C GLU A 376 -2.35 -31.67 4.72
N ASP A 377 -1.45 -32.01 5.66
CA ASP A 377 -1.72 -32.03 7.10
C ASP A 377 -1.41 -30.69 7.80
N SER A 378 -1.14 -29.62 7.05
CA SER A 378 -0.80 -28.32 7.65
C SER A 378 -2.03 -27.60 8.18
N PRO A 379 -1.99 -27.04 9.42
CA PRO A 379 -3.08 -26.22 9.95
C PRO A 379 -3.27 -24.89 9.18
N TYR A 380 -2.34 -24.53 8.28
CA TYR A 380 -2.40 -23.34 7.44
C TYR A 380 -2.88 -23.61 6.02
N ARG A 381 -3.41 -24.82 5.76
CA ARG A 381 -3.94 -25.19 4.44
C ARG A 381 -5.10 -24.31 3.97
N PRO A 382 -6.08 -23.94 4.84
CA PRO A 382 -7.13 -22.99 4.45
C PRO A 382 -6.59 -21.63 4.05
N GLN A 383 -5.62 -21.08 4.81
CA GLN A 383 -4.97 -19.83 4.46
C GLN A 383 -4.18 -19.92 3.15
N ALA A 384 -3.55 -21.08 2.89
CA ALA A 384 -2.87 -21.32 1.62
C ALA A 384 -3.86 -21.36 0.44
N GLN A 385 -5.06 -21.94 0.65
CA GLN A 385 -6.13 -21.88 -0.34
C GLN A 385 -6.63 -20.44 -0.54
N ALA A 386 -6.82 -19.69 0.53
CA ALA A 386 -7.27 -18.30 0.46
C ALA A 386 -6.31 -17.42 -0.36
N VAL A 387 -4.99 -17.51 -0.11
CA VAL A 387 -4.01 -16.76 -0.89
C VAL A 387 -3.89 -17.25 -2.33
N LEU A 388 -4.17 -18.52 -2.62
CA LEU A 388 -4.26 -19.03 -3.99
C LEU A 388 -5.47 -18.45 -4.72
N THR A 389 -6.66 -18.39 -4.08
CA THR A 389 -7.84 -17.76 -4.68
C THR A 389 -7.63 -16.28 -4.96
N GLU A 390 -6.96 -15.57 -4.07
CA GLU A 390 -6.59 -14.17 -4.24
C GLU A 390 -5.60 -14.00 -5.40
N ALA A 391 -4.53 -14.81 -5.45
CA ALA A 391 -3.54 -14.77 -6.51
C ALA A 391 -4.12 -15.09 -7.89
N LEU A 392 -5.02 -16.07 -7.98
CA LEU A 392 -5.70 -16.42 -9.22
C LEU A 392 -6.79 -15.41 -9.62
N GLY A 393 -7.25 -14.55 -8.71
CA GLY A 393 -8.28 -13.56 -8.97
C GLY A 393 -9.65 -14.13 -9.34
N VAL A 394 -9.92 -15.43 -9.08
CA VAL A 394 -11.12 -16.16 -9.56
C VAL A 394 -12.43 -15.58 -9.08
N TYR A 395 -12.44 -14.83 -8.01
CA TYR A 395 -13.62 -14.17 -7.46
C TYR A 395 -13.66 -12.65 -7.70
N ASP A 396 -12.62 -12.08 -8.29
CA ASP A 396 -12.68 -10.68 -8.74
C ASP A 396 -13.23 -10.62 -10.17
N LEU A 397 -14.55 -10.52 -10.28
CA LEU A 397 -15.27 -10.42 -11.56
C LEU A 397 -15.39 -8.99 -12.07
N SER A 398 -14.76 -8.01 -11.43
CA SER A 398 -14.75 -6.63 -11.93
C SER A 398 -13.98 -6.55 -13.27
N ASP A 399 -14.49 -5.72 -14.20
CA ASP A 399 -13.70 -5.37 -15.38
C ASP A 399 -12.62 -4.40 -14.99
N GLY A 400 -11.41 -4.58 -15.49
CA GLY A 400 -10.33 -3.66 -15.20
C GLY A 400 -8.92 -4.18 -15.48
N PHE A 401 -7.96 -3.30 -15.24
CA PHE A 401 -6.56 -3.67 -15.28
C PHE A 401 -6.14 -4.28 -13.96
N LYS A 402 -5.86 -5.58 -13.96
CA LYS A 402 -5.46 -6.34 -12.78
C LYS A 402 -3.98 -6.62 -12.79
N ALA A 403 -3.39 -6.76 -11.61
CA ALA A 403 -2.01 -7.15 -11.46
C ALA A 403 -1.75 -8.47 -12.20
N HIS A 404 -0.75 -8.47 -13.07
CA HIS A 404 -0.36 -9.64 -13.85
C HIS A 404 1.01 -10.15 -13.43
N ARG A 405 2.02 -9.27 -13.44
CA ARG A 405 3.38 -9.59 -12.95
C ARG A 405 4.18 -8.35 -12.63
N THR A 406 5.27 -8.57 -11.92
CA THR A 406 6.31 -7.56 -11.70
C THR A 406 7.59 -8.00 -12.40
N LEU A 407 8.14 -7.13 -13.22
CA LEU A 407 9.43 -7.32 -13.87
C LEU A 407 10.52 -6.72 -12.98
N GLU A 408 11.47 -7.54 -12.56
CA GLU A 408 12.68 -7.09 -11.87
C GLU A 408 13.71 -6.64 -12.89
N LEU A 409 14.16 -5.41 -12.78
CA LEU A 409 15.12 -4.81 -13.70
C LEU A 409 16.53 -4.77 -13.08
N PRO A 410 17.61 -4.76 -13.88
CA PRO A 410 18.97 -4.65 -13.37
C PRO A 410 19.27 -3.31 -12.68
N SER A 411 18.59 -2.25 -13.07
CA SER A 411 18.66 -0.89 -12.48
C SER A 411 17.38 -0.13 -12.78
N GLU A 412 17.23 1.05 -12.19
CA GLU A 412 16.11 1.94 -12.45
C GLU A 412 16.03 2.30 -13.95
N PRO A 413 14.83 2.22 -14.57
CA PRO A 413 14.67 2.55 -15.97
C PRO A 413 14.75 4.06 -16.20
N LEU A 414 15.28 4.47 -17.35
CA LEU A 414 15.24 5.84 -17.83
C LEU A 414 14.04 6.09 -18.76
N LYS A 415 13.57 5.05 -19.44
CA LYS A 415 12.44 5.11 -20.36
C LYS A 415 11.82 3.72 -20.51
N LEU A 416 10.52 3.68 -20.73
CA LEU A 416 9.80 2.48 -21.16
C LEU A 416 9.23 2.70 -22.57
N ALA A 417 9.29 1.68 -23.41
CA ALA A 417 8.62 1.65 -24.70
C ALA A 417 7.85 0.34 -24.87
N GLN A 418 6.61 0.41 -25.32
CA GLN A 418 5.74 -0.76 -25.50
C GLN A 418 5.48 -1.02 -26.98
N SER A 419 5.33 -2.27 -27.36
CA SER A 419 4.98 -2.65 -28.73
C SER A 419 3.54 -2.24 -29.09
N PRO A 420 3.18 -2.11 -30.36
CA PRO A 420 1.86 -1.64 -30.78
C PRO A 420 0.69 -2.48 -30.27
N SER A 421 0.82 -3.82 -30.16
CA SER A 421 -0.22 -4.67 -29.58
C SER A 421 -0.12 -4.77 -28.06
N GLY A 422 0.92 -4.21 -27.45
CA GLY A 422 1.13 -4.20 -26.01
C GLY A 422 1.88 -5.42 -25.46
N GLY A 423 2.13 -6.45 -26.24
CA GLY A 423 2.71 -7.72 -25.78
C GLY A 423 4.20 -7.69 -25.43
N ARG A 424 4.92 -6.63 -25.79
CA ARG A 424 6.35 -6.45 -25.55
C ARG A 424 6.64 -5.13 -24.86
N LEU A 425 7.68 -5.11 -24.01
CA LEU A 425 8.16 -3.90 -23.32
C LEU A 425 9.68 -3.82 -23.43
N ALA A 426 10.18 -2.68 -23.85
CA ALA A 426 11.59 -2.34 -23.76
C ALA A 426 11.79 -1.43 -22.54
N ALA A 427 12.66 -1.82 -21.63
CA ALA A 427 13.12 -1.01 -20.50
C ALA A 427 14.52 -0.49 -20.82
N VAL A 428 14.66 0.82 -20.92
CA VAL A 428 15.90 1.51 -21.29
C VAL A 428 16.68 1.91 -20.03
N TYR A 429 17.95 1.56 -19.99
CA TYR A 429 18.91 1.96 -18.96
C TYR A 429 19.98 2.89 -19.55
N ALA A 430 20.95 3.28 -18.75
CA ALA A 430 21.99 4.23 -19.19
C ALA A 430 22.80 3.77 -20.41
N PHE A 431 23.00 2.45 -20.62
CA PHE A 431 23.88 1.90 -21.67
C PHE A 431 23.30 0.69 -22.38
N GLU A 432 22.14 0.24 -22.00
CA GLU A 432 21.48 -0.93 -22.57
C GLU A 432 19.97 -0.86 -22.46
N THR A 433 19.26 -1.66 -23.22
CA THR A 433 17.83 -1.92 -23.05
C THR A 433 17.58 -3.41 -22.97
N ALA A 434 16.70 -3.81 -22.09
CA ALA A 434 16.16 -5.17 -22.04
C ALA A 434 14.74 -5.18 -22.62
N VAL A 435 14.45 -6.16 -23.45
CA VAL A 435 13.13 -6.35 -24.07
C VAL A 435 12.47 -7.57 -23.43
N PHE A 436 11.27 -7.37 -22.91
CA PHE A 436 10.51 -8.40 -22.21
C PHE A 436 9.23 -8.78 -22.95
N ASN A 437 8.85 -10.03 -22.83
CA ASN A 437 7.51 -10.51 -23.11
C ASN A 437 6.61 -10.22 -21.90
N LEU A 438 5.57 -9.43 -22.04
CA LEU A 438 4.71 -9.04 -20.91
C LEU A 438 3.82 -10.18 -20.42
N GLU A 439 3.44 -11.13 -21.28
CA GLU A 439 2.67 -12.31 -20.89
C GLU A 439 3.50 -13.28 -20.04
N THR A 440 4.76 -13.58 -20.46
CA THR A 440 5.59 -14.58 -19.79
C THR A 440 6.60 -13.98 -18.80
N GLY A 441 6.92 -12.69 -18.91
CA GLY A 441 7.99 -12.03 -18.16
C GLY A 441 9.40 -12.38 -18.65
N GLU A 442 9.53 -13.16 -19.73
CA GLU A 442 10.80 -13.59 -20.28
C GLU A 442 11.55 -12.41 -20.92
N GLU A 443 12.83 -12.28 -20.60
CA GLU A 443 13.73 -11.36 -21.30
C GLU A 443 14.08 -11.95 -22.69
N LEU A 444 13.58 -11.30 -23.72
CA LEU A 444 13.73 -11.74 -25.11
C LEU A 444 15.07 -11.31 -25.72
N ALA A 445 15.54 -10.11 -25.35
CA ALA A 445 16.79 -9.56 -25.85
C ALA A 445 17.38 -8.53 -24.89
N ARG A 446 18.71 -8.39 -24.93
CA ARG A 446 19.45 -7.31 -24.27
C ARG A 446 20.33 -6.62 -25.30
N LEU A 447 20.08 -5.33 -25.53
CA LEU A 447 20.69 -4.57 -26.63
C LEU A 447 21.54 -3.44 -26.06
N ALA A 448 22.79 -3.33 -26.52
CA ALA A 448 23.69 -2.26 -26.11
C ALA A 448 23.32 -0.94 -26.79
N LEU A 449 23.10 0.10 -26.00
CA LEU A 449 22.76 1.43 -26.48
C LEU A 449 24.01 2.33 -26.66
N GLU A 450 23.87 3.39 -27.44
CA GLU A 450 24.82 4.49 -27.44
C GLU A 450 24.95 5.05 -26.00
N PRO A 451 26.16 5.26 -25.47
CA PRO A 451 26.35 5.83 -24.15
C PRO A 451 25.87 7.29 -24.06
N SER A 452 24.58 7.46 -23.95
CA SER A 452 23.89 8.74 -23.81
C SER A 452 22.61 8.52 -23.03
N ALA A 453 22.29 9.40 -22.09
CA ALA A 453 21.00 9.42 -21.40
C ALA A 453 19.81 9.68 -22.36
N LEU A 454 20.10 10.09 -23.61
CA LEU A 454 19.12 10.40 -24.65
C LEU A 454 18.87 9.24 -25.61
N SER A 455 19.53 8.08 -25.44
CA SER A 455 19.38 6.95 -26.36
C SER A 455 17.96 6.41 -26.36
N ASP A 456 17.43 6.16 -27.56
CA ASP A 456 16.03 5.86 -27.79
C ASP A 456 15.79 4.44 -28.30
N VAL A 457 14.57 3.93 -28.03
CA VAL A 457 14.09 2.61 -28.44
C VAL A 457 12.63 2.73 -28.87
N ILE A 458 12.29 2.22 -30.05
CA ILE A 458 10.94 2.24 -30.61
C ILE A 458 10.62 0.88 -31.22
N PHE A 459 9.45 0.32 -30.97
CA PHE A 459 8.98 -0.88 -31.64
C PHE A 459 8.46 -0.54 -33.04
N LEU A 460 8.93 -1.23 -34.07
CA LEU A 460 8.34 -1.22 -35.37
C LEU A 460 7.07 -2.08 -35.42
N ASP A 461 7.14 -3.23 -34.77
CA ASP A 461 6.04 -4.18 -34.57
C ASP A 461 6.36 -5.12 -33.38
N GLU A 462 5.65 -6.23 -33.23
CA GLU A 462 5.85 -7.18 -32.14
C GLU A 462 7.19 -7.93 -32.16
N GLU A 463 7.87 -7.98 -33.30
CA GLU A 463 9.09 -8.75 -33.49
C GLU A 463 10.32 -7.90 -33.79
N ARG A 464 10.12 -6.62 -34.14
CA ARG A 464 11.22 -5.74 -34.59
C ARG A 464 11.33 -4.48 -33.75
N VAL A 465 12.53 -4.23 -33.27
CA VAL A 465 12.86 -3.06 -32.43
C VAL A 465 13.92 -2.21 -33.14
N LEU A 466 13.61 -0.93 -33.32
CA LEU A 466 14.56 0.08 -33.73
C LEU A 466 15.17 0.74 -32.51
N PHE A 467 16.48 0.80 -32.41
CA PHE A 467 17.16 1.39 -31.26
C PHE A 467 18.43 2.15 -31.64
N ALA A 468 18.77 3.13 -30.80
CA ALA A 468 20.01 3.89 -30.89
C ALA A 468 21.16 3.07 -30.26
N GLY A 469 21.73 2.15 -31.05
CA GLY A 469 22.77 1.23 -30.59
C GLY A 469 24.15 1.88 -30.50
N ALA A 470 25.08 1.24 -29.76
CA ALA A 470 26.45 1.70 -29.58
C ALA A 470 27.24 1.82 -30.87
N GLU A 471 26.86 1.06 -31.88
CA GLU A 471 27.52 1.04 -33.25
C GLU A 471 26.75 1.83 -34.30
N GLY A 472 25.60 2.42 -33.95
CA GLY A 472 24.72 3.15 -34.86
C GLY A 472 23.24 2.81 -34.62
N VAL A 473 22.33 3.42 -35.38
CA VAL A 473 20.92 3.04 -35.33
C VAL A 473 20.77 1.62 -35.89
N GLU A 474 20.06 0.76 -35.18
CA GLU A 474 19.91 -0.65 -35.54
C GLU A 474 18.44 -1.05 -35.53
N LEU A 475 18.03 -1.82 -36.55
CA LEU A 475 16.78 -2.57 -36.50
C LEU A 475 17.09 -4.02 -36.10
N TYR A 476 16.52 -4.48 -35.02
CA TYR A 476 16.76 -5.81 -34.44
C TYR A 476 15.51 -6.69 -34.55
N ASP A 477 15.71 -7.94 -34.96
CA ASP A 477 14.70 -8.99 -35.03
C ASP A 477 14.76 -9.81 -33.73
N LEU A 478 13.72 -9.69 -32.91
CA LEU A 478 13.62 -10.39 -31.60
C LEU A 478 13.51 -11.90 -31.78
N ALA A 479 12.73 -12.37 -32.76
CA ALA A 479 12.54 -13.79 -33.03
C ALA A 479 13.81 -14.44 -33.61
N GLY A 480 14.47 -13.74 -34.55
CA GLY A 480 15.72 -14.20 -35.15
C GLY A 480 16.96 -13.90 -34.31
N GLN A 481 16.86 -13.13 -33.22
CA GLN A 481 17.95 -12.68 -32.37
C GLN A 481 19.14 -12.09 -33.16
N ARG A 482 18.85 -11.19 -34.09
CA ARG A 482 19.84 -10.60 -34.98
C ARG A 482 19.50 -9.20 -35.43
N THR A 483 20.54 -8.38 -35.67
CA THR A 483 20.40 -7.09 -36.35
C THR A 483 20.09 -7.32 -37.81
N LEU A 484 19.02 -6.71 -38.31
CA LEU A 484 18.62 -6.75 -39.73
C LEU A 484 19.44 -5.77 -40.57
N TRP A 485 19.64 -4.55 -40.06
CA TRP A 485 20.47 -3.52 -40.68
C TRP A 485 20.99 -2.51 -39.63
N ARG A 486 22.01 -1.75 -40.04
CA ARG A 486 22.60 -0.65 -39.25
C ARG A 486 22.71 0.60 -40.07
N GLY A 487 22.45 1.75 -39.43
CA GLY A 487 22.67 3.09 -39.93
C GLY A 487 23.80 3.84 -39.21
N GLU A 488 23.82 5.16 -39.37
CA GLU A 488 24.75 6.03 -38.66
C GLU A 488 24.39 6.12 -37.16
N ARG A 489 25.31 6.68 -36.34
CA ARG A 489 25.05 6.90 -34.91
C ARG A 489 23.89 7.83 -34.69
N ALA A 490 23.03 7.48 -33.72
CA ALA A 490 21.88 8.28 -33.34
C ALA A 490 21.64 8.19 -31.83
N THR A 491 20.91 9.17 -31.29
CA THR A 491 20.44 9.18 -29.88
C THR A 491 18.93 9.35 -29.79
N ALA A 492 18.31 10.01 -30.76
CA ALA A 492 16.86 10.18 -30.84
C ALA A 492 16.33 9.53 -32.13
N LEU A 493 15.16 8.91 -32.04
CA LEU A 493 14.51 8.16 -33.13
C LEU A 493 13.04 8.55 -33.25
N ALA A 494 12.52 8.46 -34.46
CA ALA A 494 11.08 8.50 -34.73
C ALA A 494 10.73 7.54 -35.85
N LEU A 495 9.51 6.99 -35.81
CA LEU A 495 8.95 6.18 -36.92
C LEU A 495 7.78 6.90 -37.56
N SER A 496 7.61 6.70 -38.88
CA SER A 496 6.38 7.06 -39.57
C SER A 496 5.22 6.18 -39.11
N GLY A 497 3.99 6.68 -39.15
CA GLY A 497 2.82 5.95 -38.75
C GLY A 497 2.58 4.63 -39.47
N ASP A 498 3.03 4.53 -40.73
CA ASP A 498 2.99 3.30 -41.53
C ASP A 498 4.21 2.39 -41.31
N GLY A 499 5.16 2.80 -40.47
CA GLY A 499 6.39 2.07 -40.18
C GLY A 499 7.39 1.99 -41.31
N SER A 500 7.17 2.68 -42.45
CA SER A 500 8.04 2.58 -43.66
C SER A 500 9.31 3.42 -43.56
N ARG A 501 9.33 4.45 -42.72
CA ARG A 501 10.43 5.38 -42.54
C ARG A 501 10.83 5.51 -41.07
N ALA A 502 12.14 5.67 -40.85
CA ALA A 502 12.70 6.00 -39.54
C ALA A 502 13.55 7.27 -39.65
N ALA A 503 13.33 8.23 -38.77
CA ALA A 503 14.22 9.36 -38.58
C ALA A 503 15.18 9.07 -37.42
N ALA A 504 16.44 9.46 -37.59
CA ALA A 504 17.49 9.29 -36.59
C ALA A 504 18.29 10.58 -36.46
N VAL A 505 18.48 11.06 -35.24
CA VAL A 505 19.25 12.27 -34.91
C VAL A 505 20.32 11.91 -33.88
N TYR A 506 21.57 12.33 -34.15
CA TYR A 506 22.65 12.19 -33.17
C TYR A 506 22.71 13.44 -32.27
N LYS A 507 23.09 13.26 -30.98
CA LYS A 507 23.32 14.38 -30.08
C LYS A 507 24.22 15.42 -30.71
N ASP A 508 23.90 16.69 -30.54
CA ASP A 508 24.60 17.83 -31.16
C ASP A 508 24.60 17.83 -32.71
N GLY A 509 23.86 16.90 -33.33
CA GLY A 509 23.70 16.85 -34.79
C GLY A 509 22.94 18.05 -35.30
N ASP A 510 23.34 18.51 -36.49
CA ASP A 510 22.69 19.56 -37.25
C ASP A 510 21.80 19.02 -38.39
N SER A 511 21.51 17.73 -38.34
CA SER A 511 20.74 17.02 -39.36
C SER A 511 20.06 15.75 -38.80
N ALA A 512 18.99 15.31 -39.47
CA ALA A 512 18.35 14.01 -39.30
C ALA A 512 18.61 13.12 -40.49
N GLN A 513 18.90 11.85 -40.25
CA GLN A 513 18.99 10.81 -41.25
C GLN A 513 17.64 10.10 -41.38
N ILE A 514 17.11 9.99 -42.56
CA ILE A 514 15.87 9.28 -42.85
C ILE A 514 16.17 7.95 -43.52
N TYR A 515 15.77 6.85 -42.89
CA TYR A 515 16.00 5.50 -43.40
C TYR A 515 14.70 4.87 -43.90
N ASP A 516 14.81 4.04 -44.92
CA ASP A 516 13.80 3.05 -45.27
C ASP A 516 13.92 1.87 -44.27
N THR A 517 12.88 1.59 -43.55
CA THR A 517 12.93 0.59 -42.47
C THR A 517 13.07 -0.85 -42.96
N ALA A 518 12.54 -1.16 -44.15
CA ALA A 518 12.61 -2.50 -44.74
C ALA A 518 13.97 -2.78 -45.37
N ALA A 519 14.54 -1.80 -46.06
CA ALA A 519 15.81 -1.95 -46.76
C ALA A 519 17.04 -1.55 -45.93
N GLY A 520 16.85 -0.75 -44.87
CA GLY A 520 17.94 -0.17 -44.10
C GLY A 520 18.78 0.87 -44.87
N THR A 521 18.25 1.42 -45.95
CA THR A 521 18.96 2.38 -46.78
C THR A 521 18.66 3.81 -46.37
N LEU A 522 19.69 4.64 -46.33
CA LEU A 522 19.52 6.08 -46.14
C LEU A 522 18.77 6.66 -47.32
N VAL A 523 17.63 7.30 -47.11
CA VAL A 523 16.77 7.91 -48.12
C VAL A 523 17.13 9.37 -48.32
N GLU A 524 17.29 10.10 -47.20
CA GLU A 524 17.53 11.53 -47.18
C GLU A 524 18.26 11.95 -45.92
N THR A 525 19.01 13.06 -46.00
CA THR A 525 19.56 13.77 -44.87
C THR A 525 18.96 15.16 -44.80
N VAL A 526 18.22 15.44 -43.73
CA VAL A 526 17.54 16.73 -43.53
C VAL A 526 18.44 17.62 -42.69
N SER A 527 18.95 18.70 -43.26
CA SER A 527 19.78 19.67 -42.53
C SER A 527 18.92 20.60 -41.70
N PHE A 528 19.34 20.81 -40.46
CA PHE A 528 18.69 21.74 -39.55
C PHE A 528 19.17 23.18 -39.65
N GLN A 529 19.99 23.46 -40.68
CA GLN A 529 20.49 24.83 -41.00
C GLN A 529 21.27 25.47 -39.83
N GLY A 530 22.07 24.68 -39.09
CA GLY A 530 22.87 25.12 -37.95
C GLY A 530 22.18 25.10 -36.60
N ARG A 531 20.90 24.72 -36.52
CA ARG A 531 20.16 24.45 -35.29
C ARG A 531 20.57 23.08 -34.72
N ARG A 532 20.41 22.88 -33.42
CA ARG A 532 20.76 21.62 -32.72
C ARG A 532 19.69 21.26 -31.73
N GLN A 533 19.47 19.96 -31.52
CA GLN A 533 18.64 19.51 -30.41
C GLN A 533 19.29 19.79 -29.05
N ARG A 534 18.47 19.83 -27.98
CA ARG A 534 18.92 19.98 -26.60
C ARG A 534 19.61 18.68 -26.17
N THR A 535 20.74 18.81 -25.45
CA THR A 535 21.47 17.66 -24.88
C THR A 535 21.89 17.96 -23.47
N ALA A 536 22.17 16.92 -22.68
CA ALA A 536 22.69 17.06 -21.33
C ALA A 536 24.10 17.74 -21.29
N GLU A 537 24.82 17.79 -22.41
CA GLU A 537 26.11 18.50 -22.52
C GLU A 537 25.94 20.01 -22.69
N ASN A 538 24.88 20.44 -23.38
CA ASN A 538 24.60 21.87 -23.62
C ASN A 538 23.55 22.45 -22.65
N ASP A 539 22.85 21.61 -21.91
CA ASP A 539 21.90 21.99 -20.86
C ASP A 539 21.88 20.96 -19.74
N GLN A 540 22.38 21.31 -18.54
CA GLN A 540 22.41 20.41 -17.37
C GLN A 540 21.02 20.04 -16.81
N LEU A 541 19.97 20.74 -17.26
CA LEU A 541 18.58 20.51 -16.88
C LEU A 541 17.80 19.72 -17.94
N ALA A 542 18.43 19.36 -19.07
CA ALA A 542 17.76 18.65 -20.14
C ALA A 542 17.34 17.24 -19.71
N ASP A 543 16.04 16.95 -19.78
CA ASP A 543 15.49 15.59 -19.71
C ASP A 543 15.49 15.01 -21.15
N PRO A 544 15.80 13.71 -21.32
CA PRO A 544 15.63 13.02 -22.61
C PRO A 544 14.24 13.20 -23.23
N GLN A 545 13.23 13.43 -22.43
CA GLN A 545 11.85 13.66 -22.86
C GLN A 545 11.58 15.09 -23.39
N ASP A 546 12.52 16.02 -23.22
CA ASP A 546 12.33 17.42 -23.65
C ASP A 546 12.47 17.64 -25.14
N ASN A 547 12.98 16.64 -25.89
CA ASN A 547 13.17 16.74 -27.33
C ASN A 547 12.03 16.09 -28.10
N LEU A 548 11.37 16.87 -28.92
CA LEU A 548 10.39 16.38 -29.89
C LEU A 548 11.05 16.00 -31.18
N LEU A 549 10.86 14.76 -31.63
CA LEU A 549 11.17 14.24 -32.93
C LEU A 549 9.99 13.38 -33.39
N ALA A 550 9.33 13.73 -34.46
CA ALA A 550 8.17 12.99 -34.99
C ALA A 550 8.14 12.97 -36.51
N LEU A 551 7.75 11.82 -37.07
CA LEU A 551 7.44 11.65 -38.51
C LEU A 551 5.93 11.54 -38.69
N ASN A 552 5.42 12.09 -39.80
CA ASN A 552 4.02 11.91 -40.16
C ASN A 552 3.72 10.48 -40.67
N GLY A 553 2.43 10.21 -40.94
CA GLY A 553 1.94 8.87 -41.24
C GLY A 553 2.67 8.16 -42.39
N ASP A 554 3.04 8.85 -43.46
CA ASP A 554 3.72 8.32 -44.66
C ASP A 554 5.22 8.64 -44.68
N GLY A 555 5.78 9.24 -43.63
CA GLY A 555 7.20 9.57 -43.55
C GLY A 555 7.67 10.67 -44.56
N THR A 556 6.76 11.60 -44.91
CA THR A 556 7.08 12.72 -45.83
C THR A 556 7.34 14.04 -45.08
N ARG A 557 7.05 14.12 -43.78
CA ARG A 557 7.25 15.30 -42.93
C ARG A 557 7.91 14.93 -41.60
N LEU A 558 8.85 15.77 -41.16
CA LEU A 558 9.60 15.61 -39.95
C LEU A 558 9.43 16.84 -39.03
N ALA A 559 8.88 16.68 -37.84
CA ALA A 559 8.85 17.72 -36.80
C ALA A 559 10.05 17.57 -35.86
N VAL A 560 10.69 18.70 -35.52
CA VAL A 560 11.89 18.72 -34.66
C VAL A 560 11.85 19.93 -33.74
N SER A 561 12.08 19.73 -32.42
CA SER A 561 12.38 20.82 -31.50
C SER A 561 13.87 21.02 -31.29
N PHE A 562 14.29 22.27 -31.02
CA PHE A 562 15.68 22.69 -30.90
C PHE A 562 16.01 23.26 -29.51
N ALA A 563 17.30 23.28 -29.20
CA ALA A 563 17.84 23.74 -27.92
C ALA A 563 17.50 25.22 -27.57
N ASN A 564 17.29 26.04 -28.60
CA ASN A 564 16.89 27.46 -28.46
C ASN A 564 15.37 27.66 -28.30
N GLY A 565 14.60 26.61 -28.14
CA GLY A 565 13.14 26.64 -28.04
C GLY A 565 12.40 26.77 -29.36
N GLU A 566 13.10 26.74 -30.50
CA GLU A 566 12.44 26.65 -31.80
C GLU A 566 11.80 25.28 -32.02
N LEU A 567 10.71 25.27 -32.81
CA LEU A 567 10.03 24.08 -33.29
C LEU A 567 9.73 24.28 -34.77
N ALA A 568 10.08 23.29 -35.58
CA ALA A 568 9.86 23.37 -37.02
C ALA A 568 9.43 22.03 -37.63
N VAL A 569 8.68 22.07 -38.75
CA VAL A 569 8.32 20.93 -39.56
C VAL A 569 9.03 21.04 -40.90
N PHE A 570 9.76 20.00 -41.25
CA PHE A 570 10.49 19.86 -42.52
C PHE A 570 9.71 18.97 -43.48
N GLY A 571 9.51 19.42 -44.70
CA GLY A 571 9.03 18.58 -45.80
C GLY A 571 10.20 17.79 -46.43
N LEU A 572 10.10 16.45 -46.39
CA LEU A 572 11.05 15.56 -47.02
C LEU A 572 10.85 15.61 -48.56
N ALA A 573 11.88 15.42 -49.34
CA ALA A 573 11.87 15.52 -50.80
C ALA A 573 11.55 16.91 -51.44
N GLY A 574 10.98 17.84 -50.71
CA GLY A 574 10.64 19.20 -51.19
C GLY A 574 11.54 20.30 -50.62
N GLY A 575 12.19 20.06 -49.49
CA GLY A 575 13.03 21.05 -48.79
C GLY A 575 12.25 22.22 -48.18
N GLU A 576 10.92 22.12 -48.06
CA GLU A 576 10.07 23.11 -47.40
C GLU A 576 10.24 23.06 -45.91
N THR A 577 10.22 24.21 -45.22
CA THR A 577 10.28 24.29 -43.74
C THR A 577 9.17 25.19 -43.24
N LEU A 578 8.41 24.70 -42.29
CA LEU A 578 7.40 25.46 -41.56
C LEU A 578 7.95 25.74 -40.15
N GLU A 579 8.25 26.97 -39.86
CA GLU A 579 8.62 27.39 -38.48
C GLU A 579 7.35 27.54 -37.66
N LEU A 580 7.25 26.79 -36.56
CA LEU A 580 6.08 26.79 -35.67
C LEU A 580 6.28 27.68 -34.48
N MET A 581 7.49 27.68 -33.95
CA MET A 581 7.88 28.49 -32.79
C MET A 581 9.21 29.20 -33.10
N ASP A 582 9.23 30.52 -32.90
CA ASP A 582 10.45 31.33 -32.91
C ASP A 582 11.33 31.00 -31.70
N PRO A 583 12.63 31.37 -31.67
CA PRO A 583 13.49 31.21 -30.49
C PRO A 583 12.85 31.77 -29.26
N CYS A 584 12.63 30.91 -28.25
CA CYS A 584 11.95 31.22 -26.97
C CYS A 584 12.55 30.43 -25.83
N ASN A 585 11.97 30.59 -24.61
CA ASN A 585 12.41 29.84 -23.45
C ASN A 585 11.65 28.50 -23.26
N MET A 586 10.86 28.06 -24.23
CA MET A 586 10.21 26.76 -24.20
C MET A 586 11.25 25.65 -24.30
N TYR A 587 11.15 24.65 -23.43
CA TYR A 587 12.16 23.58 -23.35
C TYR A 587 11.56 22.19 -23.30
N HIS A 588 10.29 22.04 -22.94
CA HIS A 588 9.60 20.75 -22.97
C HIS A 588 8.56 20.79 -24.08
N TYR A 589 8.68 19.86 -25.02
CA TYR A 589 7.75 19.73 -26.14
C TYR A 589 7.23 18.30 -26.23
N GLU A 590 5.93 18.15 -26.32
CA GLU A 590 5.25 16.92 -26.74
C GLU A 590 4.49 17.19 -28.04
N GLY A 591 4.39 16.20 -28.92
CA GLY A 591 3.64 16.36 -30.17
C GLY A 591 3.70 15.16 -31.08
N GLY A 592 2.83 15.20 -32.11
CA GLY A 592 2.72 14.14 -33.09
C GLY A 592 1.88 14.55 -34.31
N PHE A 593 1.93 13.73 -35.32
CA PHE A 593 1.12 13.90 -36.53
C PHE A 593 -0.14 13.02 -36.48
N PHE A 594 -1.23 13.56 -37.01
CA PHE A 594 -2.47 12.83 -37.27
C PHE A 594 -3.07 13.34 -38.58
N GLY A 595 -3.22 12.45 -39.55
CA GLY A 595 -3.59 12.88 -40.92
C GLY A 595 -2.67 13.98 -41.44
N PRO A 596 -3.20 15.08 -41.99
CA PRO A 596 -2.40 16.22 -42.48
C PRO A 596 -2.00 17.20 -41.35
N TYR A 597 -2.40 16.98 -40.13
CA TYR A 597 -2.20 17.88 -39.03
C TYR A 597 -1.01 17.47 -38.14
N PHE A 598 -0.41 18.47 -37.48
CA PHE A 598 0.57 18.29 -36.42
C PHE A 598 0.08 19.01 -35.16
N ALA A 599 -0.07 18.28 -34.06
CA ALA A 599 -0.39 18.86 -32.77
C ALA A 599 0.83 18.85 -31.85
N PHE A 600 1.02 19.92 -31.09
CA PHE A 600 2.09 19.99 -30.10
C PHE A 600 1.68 20.77 -28.86
N SER A 601 2.32 20.45 -27.73
CA SER A 601 2.33 21.24 -26.52
C SER A 601 3.76 21.65 -26.18
N GLY A 602 3.93 22.80 -25.52
CA GLY A 602 5.21 23.28 -25.03
C GLY A 602 5.08 23.93 -23.65
N TRP A 603 6.16 23.87 -22.86
CA TRP A 603 6.24 24.41 -21.50
C TRP A 603 7.56 25.13 -21.23
N ASP A 604 7.54 26.29 -20.57
CA ASP A 604 8.73 27.10 -20.23
C ASP A 604 8.99 27.19 -18.71
N GLY A 605 8.27 26.43 -17.90
CA GLY A 605 8.30 26.49 -16.42
C GLY A 605 7.26 27.43 -15.83
N ALA A 606 6.60 28.28 -16.63
CA ALA A 606 5.58 29.23 -16.18
C ALA A 606 4.36 29.30 -17.08
N GLN A 607 4.55 29.09 -18.40
CA GLN A 607 3.47 29.13 -19.39
C GLN A 607 3.52 27.90 -20.27
N SER A 608 2.37 27.42 -20.67
CA SER A 608 2.19 26.36 -21.63
C SER A 608 1.49 26.87 -22.88
N ILE A 609 1.79 26.24 -24.00
CA ILE A 609 1.12 26.43 -25.27
C ILE A 609 0.65 25.06 -25.77
N PHE A 610 -0.52 25.03 -26.37
CA PHE A 610 -0.99 23.95 -27.21
C PHE A 610 -1.36 24.53 -28.59
N ALA A 611 -0.99 23.87 -29.67
CA ALA A 611 -1.39 24.27 -31.01
C ALA A 611 -1.57 23.07 -31.92
N VAL A 612 -2.47 23.25 -32.89
CA VAL A 612 -2.69 22.33 -34.02
C VAL A 612 -2.41 23.10 -35.31
N VAL A 613 -1.64 22.48 -36.20
CA VAL A 613 -1.17 23.05 -37.46
C VAL A 613 -1.56 22.14 -38.61
N ASP A 614 -2.17 22.69 -39.62
CA ASP A 614 -2.33 22.04 -40.92
C ASP A 614 -0.99 22.12 -41.65
N THR A 615 -0.32 21.01 -41.81
CA THR A 615 1.00 20.95 -42.41
C THR A 615 0.98 20.92 -43.93
N GLU A 616 -0.19 20.73 -44.58
CA GLU A 616 -0.37 20.87 -46.04
C GLU A 616 -0.70 22.33 -46.40
N ALA A 617 -1.61 22.95 -45.66
CA ALA A 617 -1.96 24.34 -45.84
C ALA A 617 -0.95 25.32 -45.23
N MET A 618 0.00 24.85 -44.42
CA MET A 618 1.05 25.62 -43.75
C MET A 618 0.47 26.72 -42.82
N VAL A 619 -0.60 26.42 -42.11
CA VAL A 619 -1.30 27.35 -41.19
C VAL A 619 -1.65 26.71 -39.85
N GLN A 620 -1.56 27.51 -38.81
CA GLN A 620 -2.08 27.14 -37.51
C GLN A 620 -3.61 27.17 -37.56
N THR A 621 -4.25 26.05 -37.19
CA THR A 621 -5.72 25.92 -37.25
C THR A 621 -6.39 26.12 -35.91
N GLY A 622 -5.66 25.96 -34.78
CA GLY A 622 -6.16 26.14 -33.44
C GLY A 622 -5.04 26.20 -32.42
N GLY A 623 -5.37 26.58 -31.17
CA GLY A 623 -4.43 26.60 -30.07
C GLY A 623 -4.89 27.46 -28.90
N PHE A 624 -4.30 27.23 -27.73
CA PHE A 624 -4.52 28.01 -26.52
C PHE A 624 -3.28 28.01 -25.63
N THR A 625 -3.25 28.91 -24.66
CA THR A 625 -2.16 29.04 -23.69
C THR A 625 -2.69 28.87 -22.29
N GLY A 626 -1.87 28.33 -21.37
CA GLY A 626 -2.21 28.09 -19.97
C GLY A 626 -1.08 28.41 -18.99
N GLN A 627 -1.32 28.18 -17.73
CA GLN A 627 -0.34 28.34 -16.65
C GLN A 627 0.12 27.00 -16.05
N THR A 628 -0.43 25.88 -16.52
CA THR A 628 -0.07 24.51 -16.16
C THR A 628 0.34 23.73 -17.40
N PRO A 629 1.25 22.76 -17.32
CA PRO A 629 1.66 21.97 -18.46
C PRO A 629 0.46 21.26 -19.09
N TYR A 630 0.41 21.24 -20.44
CA TYR A 630 -0.49 20.40 -21.19
C TYR A 630 0.21 19.10 -21.55
N LEU A 631 -0.26 17.99 -21.01
CA LEU A 631 0.18 16.65 -21.40
C LEU A 631 -0.53 16.26 -22.70
N LEU A 632 0.20 15.73 -23.65
CA LEU A 632 -0.32 15.50 -25.00
C LEU A 632 -0.10 14.05 -25.42
N GLN A 633 -1.12 13.42 -25.95
CA GLN A 633 -1.01 12.19 -26.73
C GLN A 633 -1.63 12.40 -28.10
N VAL A 634 -0.86 12.10 -29.13
CA VAL A 634 -1.30 12.16 -30.52
C VAL A 634 -1.16 10.78 -31.15
N ASP A 635 -2.22 10.27 -31.71
CA ASP A 635 -2.25 9.00 -32.44
C ASP A 635 -3.06 9.14 -33.73
N GLY A 636 -3.17 8.03 -34.50
CA GLY A 636 -3.90 8.07 -35.78
C GLY A 636 -5.36 8.48 -35.71
N ASP A 637 -5.95 8.39 -34.49
CA ASP A 637 -7.38 8.62 -34.27
C ASP A 637 -7.68 10.04 -33.77
N GLY A 638 -6.67 10.81 -33.31
CA GLY A 638 -6.87 12.17 -32.84
C GLY A 638 -5.88 12.69 -31.83
N VAL A 639 -6.30 13.75 -31.13
CA VAL A 639 -5.48 14.47 -30.15
C VAL A 639 -6.17 14.41 -28.79
N ARG A 640 -5.41 14.03 -27.78
CA ARG A 640 -5.84 14.02 -26.37
C ARG A 640 -4.94 14.92 -25.56
N ILE A 641 -5.55 15.75 -24.75
CA ILE A 641 -4.85 16.73 -23.93
C ILE A 641 -5.29 16.54 -22.50
N ALA A 642 -4.34 16.40 -21.59
CA ALA A 642 -4.62 16.44 -20.16
C ALA A 642 -4.05 17.70 -19.53
N ASN A 643 -4.82 18.30 -18.64
CA ASN A 643 -4.42 19.44 -17.82
C ASN A 643 -5.12 19.37 -16.46
N ASP A 644 -4.39 19.56 -15.38
CA ASP A 644 -4.86 19.39 -14.01
C ASP A 644 -5.58 18.03 -13.83
N ASN A 645 -6.89 18.02 -13.72
CA ASN A 645 -7.72 16.83 -13.53
C ASN A 645 -8.70 16.57 -14.70
N ILE A 646 -8.47 17.15 -15.84
CA ILE A 646 -9.35 17.03 -17.02
C ILE A 646 -8.55 16.45 -18.19
N LEU A 647 -9.13 15.46 -18.86
CA LEU A 647 -8.70 14.97 -20.16
C LEU A 647 -9.70 15.44 -21.21
N VAL A 648 -9.19 16.08 -22.26
CA VAL A 648 -9.97 16.53 -23.42
C VAL A 648 -9.57 15.71 -24.62
N TRP A 649 -10.51 15.04 -25.25
CA TRP A 649 -10.35 14.47 -26.58
C TRP A 649 -10.88 15.46 -27.62
N ILE A 650 -10.09 15.69 -28.66
CA ILE A 650 -10.45 16.55 -29.77
C ILE A 650 -10.54 15.69 -31.02
N ASP A 651 -11.74 15.64 -31.63
CA ASP A 651 -11.95 15.03 -32.92
C ASP A 651 -11.26 15.89 -34.00
N PRO A 652 -10.30 15.34 -34.74
CA PRO A 652 -9.50 16.11 -35.68
C PRO A 652 -10.26 16.53 -36.92
N GLU A 653 -11.35 15.83 -37.30
CA GLU A 653 -12.13 16.12 -38.49
C GLU A 653 -13.22 17.16 -38.21
N THR A 654 -13.86 17.06 -37.06
CA THR A 654 -15.00 17.91 -36.70
C THR A 654 -14.61 19.07 -35.79
N GLY A 655 -13.49 18.95 -35.06
CA GLY A 655 -13.09 19.86 -33.98
C GLY A 655 -13.97 19.75 -32.72
N GLU A 656 -14.82 18.73 -32.66
CA GLU A 656 -15.66 18.48 -31.47
C GLU A 656 -14.78 18.05 -30.28
N GLN A 657 -15.10 18.59 -29.11
CA GLN A 657 -14.35 18.33 -27.88
C GLN A 657 -15.22 17.55 -26.91
N THR A 658 -14.63 16.45 -26.41
CA THR A 658 -15.23 15.66 -25.32
C THR A 658 -14.36 15.80 -24.09
N GLU A 659 -14.91 16.34 -22.99
CA GLU A 659 -14.22 16.51 -21.73
C GLU A 659 -14.52 15.33 -20.79
N ILE A 660 -13.48 14.82 -20.15
CA ILE A 660 -13.56 13.75 -19.16
C ILE A 660 -12.89 14.27 -17.88
N GLY A 661 -13.66 14.50 -16.83
CA GLY A 661 -13.14 14.89 -15.53
C GLY A 661 -12.66 13.67 -14.72
N TYR A 662 -11.48 13.75 -14.12
CA TYR A 662 -10.93 12.72 -13.25
C TYR A 662 -10.95 13.23 -11.79
N PRO A 663 -11.60 12.52 -10.86
CA PRO A 663 -11.83 13.03 -9.50
C PRO A 663 -10.61 13.02 -8.57
N GLU A 664 -9.49 12.41 -8.95
CA GLU A 664 -8.39 12.07 -8.03
C GLU A 664 -7.15 12.99 -8.07
N GLY A 665 -7.31 14.23 -8.50
CA GLY A 665 -6.23 15.25 -8.43
C GLY A 665 -5.47 15.45 -9.74
N ASP A 666 -4.34 16.17 -9.66
CA ASP A 666 -3.58 16.60 -10.83
C ASP A 666 -2.99 15.42 -11.59
N ILE A 667 -3.26 15.35 -12.88
CA ILE A 667 -2.71 14.35 -13.80
C ILE A 667 -1.26 14.74 -14.14
N THR A 668 -0.30 13.88 -13.82
CA THR A 668 1.14 14.08 -14.14
C THR A 668 1.60 13.31 -15.38
N ALA A 669 0.88 12.26 -15.76
CA ALA A 669 1.04 11.54 -17.02
C ALA A 669 -0.28 10.83 -17.37
N PHE A 670 -0.53 10.58 -18.64
CA PHE A 670 -1.64 9.76 -19.07
C PHE A 670 -1.28 8.97 -20.34
N ARG A 671 -1.99 7.86 -20.55
CA ARG A 671 -2.01 7.11 -21.82
C ARG A 671 -3.43 6.62 -22.07
N GLN A 672 -3.81 6.65 -23.34
CA GLN A 672 -5.07 6.07 -23.78
C GLN A 672 -4.80 5.11 -24.94
N SER A 673 -5.49 3.97 -24.94
CA SER A 673 -5.47 2.99 -26.02
C SER A 673 -6.90 2.52 -26.26
N GLY A 674 -7.47 2.87 -27.43
CA GLY A 674 -8.89 2.66 -27.71
C GLY A 674 -9.78 3.34 -26.66
N ASP A 675 -10.72 2.57 -26.09
CA ASP A 675 -11.67 3.03 -25.08
C ASP A 675 -11.09 3.08 -23.64
N TYR A 676 -9.82 2.69 -23.46
CA TYR A 676 -9.21 2.59 -22.14
C TYR A 676 -8.15 3.66 -21.93
N ALA A 677 -8.15 4.27 -20.77
CA ALA A 677 -7.18 5.28 -20.38
C ALA A 677 -6.59 4.96 -19.01
N VAL A 678 -5.35 5.39 -18.79
CA VAL A 678 -4.68 5.38 -17.51
C VAL A 678 -4.09 6.75 -17.24
N THR A 679 -4.28 7.24 -16.02
CA THR A 679 -3.71 8.50 -15.54
C THR A 679 -2.77 8.24 -14.38
N ALA A 680 -1.69 9.00 -14.31
CA ALA A 680 -0.78 9.01 -13.18
C ALA A 680 -0.91 10.32 -12.40
N GLY A 681 -0.76 10.22 -11.07
CA GLY A 681 -0.79 11.33 -10.14
C GLY A 681 -0.13 10.87 -8.84
N LYS A 682 -0.89 10.76 -7.74
CA LYS A 682 -0.41 10.12 -6.50
C LYS A 682 -0.26 8.60 -6.62
N GLY A 683 -0.88 8.00 -7.61
CA GLY A 683 -0.85 6.62 -8.03
C GLY A 683 -1.32 6.56 -9.48
N CYS A 684 -1.72 5.40 -9.97
CA CYS A 684 -2.31 5.23 -11.30
C CYS A 684 -3.78 4.87 -11.18
N ALA A 685 -4.64 5.60 -11.90
CA ALA A 685 -6.07 5.33 -12.03
C ALA A 685 -6.40 4.87 -13.45
N PHE A 686 -7.25 3.86 -13.56
CA PHE A 686 -7.64 3.24 -14.83
C PHE A 686 -9.09 3.57 -15.14
N PHE A 687 -9.36 3.84 -16.40
CA PHE A 687 -10.67 4.22 -16.89
C PHE A 687 -11.00 3.42 -18.15
N GLY A 688 -12.24 2.99 -18.25
CA GLY A 688 -12.81 2.31 -19.41
C GLY A 688 -13.71 3.24 -20.25
N PRO A 689 -14.56 2.66 -21.10
CA PRO A 689 -15.49 3.42 -21.94
C PRO A 689 -16.30 4.44 -21.12
N SER A 690 -16.51 5.63 -21.69
CA SER A 690 -17.20 6.77 -21.05
C SER A 690 -16.59 7.24 -19.73
N ALA A 691 -15.27 7.10 -19.58
CA ALA A 691 -14.50 7.46 -18.37
C ALA A 691 -14.94 6.75 -17.08
N ARG A 692 -15.55 5.58 -17.19
CA ARG A 692 -15.89 4.76 -16.04
C ARG A 692 -14.63 4.31 -15.33
N ALA A 693 -14.51 4.59 -14.02
CA ALA A 693 -13.38 4.14 -13.22
C ALA A 693 -13.34 2.60 -13.18
N MET A 694 -12.14 2.04 -13.40
CA MET A 694 -11.89 0.60 -13.49
C MET A 694 -10.82 0.13 -12.48
N GLY A 695 -10.53 0.94 -11.48
CA GLY A 695 -9.57 0.64 -10.43
C GLY A 695 -8.43 1.66 -10.35
N ALA A 696 -7.66 1.56 -9.29
CA ALA A 696 -6.48 2.37 -9.06
C ALA A 696 -5.37 1.53 -8.40
N VAL A 697 -4.12 1.91 -8.63
CA VAL A 697 -2.94 1.28 -8.02
C VAL A 697 -2.12 2.36 -7.34
N GLU A 698 -1.90 2.22 -6.03
CA GLU A 698 -1.00 3.07 -5.27
C GLU A 698 0.46 2.64 -5.53
N TYR A 699 1.03 3.12 -6.61
CA TYR A 699 2.42 2.87 -6.98
C TYR A 699 3.03 4.14 -7.57
N PRO A 700 4.26 4.53 -7.19
CA PRO A 700 4.95 5.67 -7.80
C PRO A 700 5.06 5.47 -9.31
N CYS A 701 4.61 6.44 -10.08
CA CYS A 701 4.55 6.34 -11.54
C CYS A 701 5.27 7.52 -12.19
N ASP A 702 6.46 7.25 -12.70
CA ASP A 702 7.20 8.18 -13.57
C ASP A 702 7.12 7.77 -15.04
N PHE A 703 6.88 6.48 -15.27
CA PHE A 703 6.76 5.90 -16.60
C PHE A 703 5.46 5.13 -16.72
N LEU A 704 4.69 5.46 -17.73
CA LEU A 704 3.40 4.87 -18.00
C LEU A 704 3.28 4.49 -19.47
N GLN A 705 2.95 3.22 -19.74
CA GLN A 705 2.65 2.70 -21.06
C GLN A 705 1.31 1.97 -21.02
N LEU A 706 0.54 2.11 -22.08
CA LEU A 706 -0.73 1.41 -22.29
C LEU A 706 -0.87 1.08 -23.76
N ALA A 707 -0.91 -0.19 -24.11
CA ALA A 707 -1.20 -0.67 -25.46
C ALA A 707 -1.87 -2.04 -25.39
N GLY A 708 -2.87 -2.27 -26.22
CA GLY A 708 -3.65 -3.51 -26.24
C GLY A 708 -4.27 -3.82 -24.87
N GLU A 709 -3.97 -4.99 -24.35
CA GLU A 709 -4.49 -5.48 -23.06
C GLU A 709 -3.53 -5.24 -21.90
N PHE A 710 -2.37 -4.60 -22.11
CA PHE A 710 -1.35 -4.44 -21.07
C PHE A 710 -1.08 -2.97 -20.76
N ALA A 711 -0.99 -2.69 -19.46
CA ALA A 711 -0.42 -1.46 -18.92
C ALA A 711 0.88 -1.78 -18.19
N ALA A 712 1.92 -0.96 -18.42
CA ALA A 712 3.20 -1.08 -17.74
C ALA A 712 3.50 0.22 -16.97
N ILE A 713 3.76 0.09 -15.67
CA ILE A 713 3.99 1.20 -14.74
C ILE A 713 5.37 1.05 -14.13
N GLY A 714 6.22 2.05 -14.27
CA GLY A 714 7.57 2.09 -13.70
C GLY A 714 7.83 3.36 -12.92
N SER A 715 8.82 3.31 -12.04
CA SER A 715 9.32 4.46 -11.29
C SER A 715 10.81 4.66 -11.51
N ARG A 716 11.27 5.92 -11.40
CA ARG A 716 12.70 6.28 -11.40
C ARG A 716 13.42 5.88 -10.11
N ASP A 717 12.66 5.57 -9.06
CA ASP A 717 13.20 5.26 -7.72
C ASP A 717 13.30 3.74 -7.47
N THR A 718 12.76 2.91 -8.35
CA THR A 718 12.74 1.45 -8.16
C THR A 718 13.10 0.71 -9.45
N PRO A 719 13.94 -0.35 -9.36
CA PRO A 719 14.29 -1.17 -10.52
C PRO A 719 13.19 -2.21 -10.82
N THR A 720 11.92 -1.78 -10.79
CA THR A 720 10.77 -2.67 -11.05
C THR A 720 9.77 -2.02 -11.99
N VAL A 721 9.13 -2.86 -12.80
CA VAL A 721 7.97 -2.45 -13.63
C VAL A 721 6.80 -3.36 -13.27
N ARG A 722 5.69 -2.76 -12.85
CA ARG A 722 4.43 -3.48 -12.67
C ARG A 722 3.71 -3.58 -14.00
N VAL A 723 3.34 -4.79 -14.35
CA VAL A 723 2.55 -5.11 -15.54
C VAL A 723 1.15 -5.48 -15.07
N LEU A 724 0.16 -4.78 -15.61
CA LEU A 724 -1.25 -5.07 -15.40
C LEU A 724 -1.85 -5.55 -16.72
N ARG A 725 -2.83 -6.44 -16.62
CA ARG A 725 -3.57 -6.95 -17.77
C ARG A 725 -5.04 -6.57 -17.66
N LEU A 726 -5.64 -6.19 -18.78
CA LEU A 726 -7.06 -5.92 -18.88
C LEU A 726 -7.84 -7.24 -18.83
N GLU A 727 -8.69 -7.38 -17.84
CA GLU A 727 -9.61 -8.49 -17.71
C GLU A 727 -11.07 -8.02 -17.88
N ARG A 728 -11.88 -8.84 -18.53
CA ARG A 728 -13.28 -8.58 -18.82
C ARG A 728 -14.11 -9.81 -18.46
N SER A 729 -15.04 -9.63 -17.54
CA SER A 729 -15.90 -10.72 -17.02
C SER A 729 -17.35 -10.58 -17.48
N GLN A 730 -17.59 -10.18 -18.72
CA GLN A 730 -18.95 -9.96 -19.27
C GLN A 730 -19.87 -11.19 -19.19
N GLU A 731 -19.32 -12.40 -19.31
CA GLU A 731 -20.10 -13.65 -19.21
C GLU A 731 -20.67 -13.91 -17.80
N ALA A 732 -20.13 -13.26 -16.78
CA ALA A 732 -20.56 -13.38 -15.40
C ALA A 732 -21.72 -12.43 -15.03
N GLU A 733 -22.02 -11.42 -15.84
CA GLU A 733 -23.06 -10.43 -15.57
C GLU A 733 -24.46 -11.03 -15.72
N ILE A 734 -25.27 -10.88 -14.67
CA ILE A 734 -26.65 -11.37 -14.64
C ILE A 734 -27.69 -10.25 -14.58
N PHE A 735 -27.29 -9.07 -14.13
CA PHE A 735 -28.16 -7.90 -14.04
C PHE A 735 -27.34 -6.61 -14.03
N SER A 736 -27.85 -5.54 -14.61
CA SER A 736 -27.21 -4.23 -14.65
C SER A 736 -28.21 -3.13 -14.33
N TYR A 737 -27.83 -2.17 -13.51
CA TYR A 737 -28.62 -1.02 -13.12
C TYR A 737 -27.77 0.24 -13.01
N GLU A 738 -28.41 1.42 -13.05
CA GLU A 738 -27.74 2.68 -12.77
C GLU A 738 -28.02 3.05 -11.31
N PRO A 739 -26.99 3.08 -10.43
CA PRO A 739 -27.17 3.52 -9.05
C PRO A 739 -27.45 5.03 -9.01
N ASP A 740 -28.58 5.41 -8.43
CA ASP A 740 -28.93 6.84 -8.23
C ASP A 740 -28.20 7.43 -7.02
N TYR A 741 -27.82 6.56 -6.06
CA TYR A 741 -27.13 6.94 -4.83
C TYR A 741 -25.99 5.94 -4.52
N PRO A 742 -24.94 6.38 -3.80
CA PRO A 742 -23.80 5.52 -3.42
C PRO A 742 -24.16 4.30 -2.54
N HIS A 743 -25.39 4.28 -2.01
CA HIS A 743 -25.87 3.22 -1.11
C HIS A 743 -26.98 2.36 -1.71
N ASP A 744 -27.26 2.50 -3.02
CA ASP A 744 -28.18 1.60 -3.70
C ASP A 744 -27.55 0.19 -3.74
N GLU A 745 -28.29 -0.83 -3.34
CA GLU A 745 -27.84 -2.22 -3.27
C GLU A 745 -28.79 -3.13 -4.04
N ALA A 746 -28.23 -4.03 -4.82
CA ALA A 746 -28.99 -5.05 -5.52
C ALA A 746 -28.72 -6.45 -4.95
N ARG A 747 -29.77 -7.20 -4.67
CA ARG A 747 -29.69 -8.57 -4.17
C ARG A 747 -30.54 -9.51 -5.01
N LEU A 748 -29.97 -10.67 -5.31
CA LEU A 748 -30.69 -11.74 -5.98
C LEU A 748 -31.55 -12.52 -4.96
N SER A 749 -32.83 -12.77 -5.28
CA SER A 749 -33.70 -13.58 -4.43
C SER A 749 -33.13 -14.99 -4.22
N GLY A 750 -33.53 -15.66 -3.15
CA GLY A 750 -33.04 -16.98 -2.81
C GLY A 750 -33.34 -18.07 -3.84
N ASP A 751 -34.41 -17.88 -4.65
CA ASP A 751 -34.78 -18.75 -5.78
C ASP A 751 -34.06 -18.37 -7.10
N GLY A 752 -33.28 -17.31 -7.11
CA GLY A 752 -32.53 -16.86 -8.28
C GLY A 752 -33.34 -16.21 -9.40
N GLU A 753 -34.64 -15.96 -9.21
CA GLU A 753 -35.55 -15.49 -10.27
C GLU A 753 -35.74 -13.98 -10.31
N THR A 754 -35.58 -13.28 -9.16
CA THR A 754 -35.83 -11.85 -9.04
C THR A 754 -34.65 -11.13 -8.44
N VAL A 755 -34.45 -9.85 -8.82
CA VAL A 755 -33.47 -8.94 -8.26
C VAL A 755 -34.18 -7.81 -7.51
N MET A 756 -33.90 -7.66 -6.24
CA MET A 756 -34.38 -6.55 -5.43
C MET A 756 -33.29 -5.45 -5.39
N LEU A 757 -33.59 -4.30 -5.97
CA LEU A 757 -32.78 -3.10 -5.83
C LEU A 757 -33.42 -2.23 -4.75
N PHE A 758 -32.79 -2.13 -3.60
CA PHE A 758 -33.29 -1.29 -2.50
C PHE A 758 -32.47 -0.01 -2.36
N ARG A 759 -33.19 1.03 -1.98
CA ARG A 759 -32.77 2.41 -1.88
C ARG A 759 -33.19 2.97 -0.55
N TYR A 760 -32.66 4.13 -0.22
CA TYR A 760 -33.03 4.85 0.98
C TYR A 760 -34.57 5.01 1.20
N ASP A 761 -35.35 5.23 0.14
CA ASP A 761 -36.77 5.60 0.20
C ASP A 761 -37.72 4.49 -0.34
N GLY A 762 -37.19 3.37 -0.82
CA GLY A 762 -37.99 2.30 -1.41
C GLY A 762 -37.15 1.18 -1.98
N PHE A 763 -37.83 0.30 -2.72
CA PHE A 763 -37.17 -0.75 -3.49
C PHE A 763 -37.86 -1.00 -4.83
N ARG A 764 -37.10 -1.53 -5.77
CA ARG A 764 -37.60 -2.02 -7.06
C ARG A 764 -37.31 -3.49 -7.18
N LEU A 765 -38.28 -4.25 -7.71
CA LEU A 765 -38.11 -5.64 -8.09
C LEU A 765 -37.98 -5.74 -9.60
N TYR A 766 -37.00 -6.46 -10.05
CA TYR A 766 -36.78 -6.79 -11.44
C TYR A 766 -36.79 -8.31 -11.64
N SER A 767 -37.22 -8.76 -12.80
CA SER A 767 -36.90 -10.12 -13.23
C SER A 767 -35.42 -10.24 -13.48
N ARG A 768 -34.87 -11.45 -13.45
CA ARG A 768 -33.49 -11.73 -13.81
C ARG A 768 -33.13 -11.24 -15.23
N THR A 769 -34.11 -11.03 -16.11
CA THR A 769 -33.89 -10.48 -17.46
C THR A 769 -33.95 -8.95 -17.52
N GLY A 770 -34.09 -8.28 -16.38
CA GLY A 770 -34.07 -6.81 -16.28
C GLY A 770 -35.44 -6.13 -16.45
N GLU A 771 -36.55 -6.89 -16.51
CA GLU A 771 -37.92 -6.32 -16.57
C GLU A 771 -38.34 -5.84 -15.18
N LEU A 772 -38.77 -4.58 -15.06
CA LEU A 772 -39.31 -4.03 -13.82
C LEU A 772 -40.64 -4.69 -13.50
N LEU A 773 -40.71 -5.44 -12.41
CA LEU A 773 -41.88 -6.14 -11.93
C LEU A 773 -42.72 -5.27 -10.98
N GLN A 774 -42.05 -4.57 -10.07
CA GLN A 774 -42.69 -3.78 -9.03
C GLN A 774 -41.77 -2.63 -8.56
N GLU A 775 -42.41 -1.50 -8.19
CA GLU A 775 -41.75 -0.40 -7.48
C GLU A 775 -42.54 -0.08 -6.22
N THR A 776 -41.87 -0.04 -5.07
CA THR A 776 -42.50 0.17 -3.77
C THR A 776 -41.80 1.29 -3.04
N ALA A 777 -42.53 2.34 -2.68
CA ALA A 777 -42.06 3.38 -1.79
C ALA A 777 -42.24 2.94 -0.34
N LEU A 778 -41.21 3.07 0.48
CA LEU A 778 -41.28 2.79 1.90
C LEU A 778 -42.01 3.87 2.67
N PRO A 779 -42.89 3.52 3.64
CA PRO A 779 -43.53 4.51 4.48
C PRO A 779 -42.50 5.24 5.34
N ASP A 780 -42.65 6.56 5.45
CA ASP A 780 -41.87 7.43 6.33
C ASP A 780 -40.34 7.27 6.24
N PRO A 781 -39.76 7.44 5.05
CA PRO A 781 -38.35 7.13 4.83
C PRO A 781 -37.40 7.99 5.69
N GLN A 782 -37.86 9.14 6.20
CA GLN A 782 -37.04 10.00 7.06
C GLN A 782 -36.73 9.40 8.44
N HIS A 783 -37.51 8.41 8.85
CA HIS A 783 -37.36 7.72 10.13
C HIS A 783 -36.79 6.28 9.98
N ILE A 784 -36.39 5.90 8.78
CA ILE A 784 -35.67 4.62 8.58
C ILE A 784 -34.32 4.75 9.27
N TYR A 785 -34.05 3.80 10.17
CA TYR A 785 -32.78 3.68 10.89
C TYR A 785 -31.81 2.81 10.11
N ASP A 786 -32.30 1.64 9.58
CA ASP A 786 -31.49 0.68 8.86
C ASP A 786 -32.33 -0.13 7.88
N GLN A 787 -31.70 -0.71 6.87
CA GLN A 787 -32.27 -1.64 5.92
C GLN A 787 -31.36 -2.85 5.81
N GLN A 788 -31.85 -4.04 6.07
CA GLN A 788 -31.08 -5.27 6.09
C GLN A 788 -31.71 -6.34 5.19
N TYR A 789 -30.92 -6.84 4.25
CA TYR A 789 -31.33 -8.01 3.49
C TYR A 789 -31.14 -9.27 4.33
N ARG A 790 -32.18 -10.06 4.45
CA ARG A 790 -32.22 -11.26 5.28
C ARG A 790 -32.66 -12.48 4.48
N ARG A 791 -32.23 -13.64 4.92
CA ARG A 791 -32.71 -14.94 4.40
C ARG A 791 -32.95 -15.89 5.55
N ASP A 792 -34.12 -16.55 5.49
CA ASP A 792 -34.50 -17.62 6.43
C ASP A 792 -35.23 -18.75 5.71
N GLU A 793 -35.86 -19.67 6.47
CA GLU A 793 -36.61 -20.80 5.93
C GLU A 793 -37.85 -20.38 5.08
N THR A 794 -38.33 -19.15 5.23
CA THR A 794 -39.49 -18.60 4.49
C THR A 794 -39.10 -17.92 3.18
N GLY A 795 -37.83 -17.65 2.97
CA GLY A 795 -37.26 -17.01 1.78
C GLY A 795 -36.32 -15.82 2.07
N SER A 796 -36.06 -15.05 1.03
CA SER A 796 -35.27 -13.80 1.14
C SER A 796 -36.21 -12.62 1.26
N TYR A 797 -35.83 -11.65 2.12
CA TYR A 797 -36.63 -10.47 2.37
C TYR A 797 -35.76 -9.24 2.78
N LEU A 798 -36.31 -8.06 2.56
CA LEU A 798 -35.76 -6.81 3.06
C LEU A 798 -36.42 -6.47 4.40
N GLU A 799 -35.66 -6.43 5.47
CA GLU A 799 -36.07 -5.92 6.78
C GLU A 799 -35.78 -4.43 6.84
N VAL A 800 -36.80 -3.61 7.11
CA VAL A 800 -36.69 -2.16 7.29
C VAL A 800 -36.93 -1.86 8.76
N ILE A 801 -35.95 -1.22 9.38
CA ILE A 801 -35.94 -0.89 10.81
C ILE A 801 -36.10 0.62 10.94
N TYR A 802 -37.10 1.05 11.70
CA TYR A 802 -37.36 2.47 11.95
C TYR A 802 -36.79 2.92 13.30
N SER A 803 -36.51 4.21 13.43
CA SER A 803 -35.92 4.81 14.62
C SER A 803 -36.77 4.71 15.88
N ASP A 804 -38.09 4.45 15.75
CA ASP A 804 -39.02 4.21 16.86
C ASP A 804 -39.16 2.74 17.24
N GLY A 805 -38.39 1.85 16.60
CA GLY A 805 -38.38 0.40 16.80
C GLY A 805 -39.41 -0.37 15.99
N LEU A 806 -40.19 0.27 15.11
CA LEU A 806 -41.03 -0.41 14.14
C LEU A 806 -40.15 -1.14 13.13
N ARG A 807 -40.53 -2.39 12.82
CA ARG A 807 -39.84 -3.23 11.82
C ARG A 807 -40.83 -3.73 10.80
N ARG A 808 -40.45 -3.74 9.55
CA ARG A 808 -41.23 -4.28 8.43
C ARG A 808 -40.38 -5.17 7.57
N ALA A 809 -40.97 -6.24 7.06
CA ALA A 809 -40.27 -7.11 6.12
C ALA A 809 -41.02 -7.19 4.79
N TYR A 810 -40.27 -7.13 3.69
CA TYR A 810 -40.76 -7.19 2.33
C TYR A 810 -40.08 -8.33 1.58
N SER A 811 -40.89 -9.21 0.99
CA SER A 811 -40.41 -10.37 0.22
C SER A 811 -39.55 -9.95 -0.97
N ALA A 812 -38.40 -10.56 -1.13
CA ALA A 812 -37.53 -10.33 -2.29
C ALA A 812 -38.03 -11.03 -3.58
N ALA A 813 -38.96 -11.94 -3.47
CA ALA A 813 -39.52 -12.68 -4.61
C ALA A 813 -40.67 -11.91 -5.30
N ASP A 814 -41.54 -11.25 -4.53
CA ASP A 814 -42.72 -10.57 -5.06
C ASP A 814 -43.05 -9.21 -4.43
N GLY A 815 -42.16 -8.67 -3.56
CA GLY A 815 -42.33 -7.38 -2.93
C GLY A 815 -43.46 -7.26 -1.91
N ALA A 816 -44.13 -8.35 -1.57
CA ALA A 816 -45.23 -8.36 -0.60
C ALA A 816 -44.72 -8.05 0.81
N GLU A 817 -45.46 -7.25 1.59
CA GLU A 817 -45.19 -7.08 3.02
C GLU A 817 -45.48 -8.41 3.73
N LEU A 818 -44.46 -8.99 4.36
CA LEU A 818 -44.51 -10.27 5.05
C LEU A 818 -45.02 -10.12 6.48
N TRP A 819 -44.49 -9.15 7.21
CA TRP A 819 -44.88 -8.89 8.58
C TRP A 819 -44.52 -7.45 8.98
N GLU A 820 -45.21 -6.98 10.02
CA GLU A 820 -44.91 -5.72 10.74
C GLU A 820 -44.86 -6.03 12.22
N GLU A 821 -43.83 -5.58 12.91
CA GLU A 821 -43.63 -5.82 14.33
C GLU A 821 -43.11 -4.55 15.01
N GLN A 822 -43.63 -4.25 16.22
CA GLN A 822 -43.14 -3.18 17.08
C GLN A 822 -42.17 -3.77 18.08
N GLY A 823 -40.88 -3.44 17.90
CA GLY A 823 -39.81 -3.76 18.82
C GLY A 823 -39.38 -2.59 19.70
N GLU A 824 -38.26 -2.75 20.39
CA GLU A 824 -37.57 -1.63 21.05
C GLU A 824 -36.86 -0.76 20.03
N ALA A 825 -36.72 0.52 20.31
CA ALA A 825 -35.97 1.42 19.46
C ALA A 825 -34.53 0.91 19.29
N PRO A 826 -33.95 0.99 18.08
CA PRO A 826 -32.60 0.51 17.84
C PRO A 826 -31.60 1.14 18.80
N ASP A 827 -30.85 0.33 19.49
CA ASP A 827 -29.75 0.77 20.34
C ASP A 827 -28.44 0.56 19.59
N PRO A 828 -27.76 1.63 19.19
CA PRO A 828 -26.50 1.50 18.47
C PRO A 828 -25.38 0.83 19.27
N SER A 829 -25.58 0.58 20.57
CA SER A 829 -24.65 -0.17 21.41
C SER A 829 -24.89 -1.68 21.41
N LEU A 830 -26.00 -2.15 20.85
CA LEU A 830 -26.29 -3.57 20.74
C LEU A 830 -25.52 -4.18 19.56
N TYR A 831 -25.02 -5.39 19.79
CA TYR A 831 -24.32 -6.18 18.78
C TYR A 831 -25.32 -7.02 17.97
N GLU A 832 -24.99 -7.23 16.70
CA GLU A 832 -25.72 -8.14 15.84
C GLU A 832 -25.35 -9.60 16.12
N GLU A 833 -26.33 -10.47 15.96
CA GLU A 833 -26.17 -11.92 16.13
C GLU A 833 -26.72 -12.65 14.89
N PHE A 834 -25.89 -13.49 14.31
CA PHE A 834 -26.22 -14.30 13.13
C PHE A 834 -26.16 -15.79 13.50
N LEU A 835 -27.09 -16.56 12.95
CA LEU A 835 -27.19 -18.01 13.20
C LEU A 835 -26.91 -18.78 11.92
N THR A 836 -26.00 -19.73 12.01
CA THR A 836 -25.78 -20.78 11.01
C THR A 836 -26.23 -22.14 11.57
N ASP A 837 -26.12 -23.21 10.81
CA ASP A 837 -26.50 -24.56 11.29
C ASP A 837 -25.73 -24.93 12.57
N LYS A 838 -24.43 -24.62 12.61
CA LYS A 838 -23.48 -25.05 13.65
C LYS A 838 -23.05 -23.92 14.58
N TYR A 839 -23.05 -22.67 14.12
CA TYR A 839 -22.47 -21.56 14.82
C TYR A 839 -23.47 -20.44 15.11
N ARG A 840 -23.22 -19.76 16.23
CA ARG A 840 -23.74 -18.45 16.57
C ARG A 840 -22.62 -17.44 16.38
N ILE A 841 -22.74 -16.51 15.43
CA ILE A 841 -21.74 -15.50 15.13
C ILE A 841 -22.23 -14.16 15.68
N THR A 842 -21.41 -13.53 16.50
CA THR A 842 -21.71 -12.23 17.11
C THR A 842 -20.80 -11.14 16.57
N SER A 843 -21.37 -9.94 16.31
CA SER A 843 -20.64 -8.76 15.85
C SER A 843 -20.82 -7.62 16.85
N PRO A 844 -20.03 -7.57 17.93
CA PRO A 844 -20.06 -6.47 18.92
C PRO A 844 -19.43 -5.19 18.34
N LEU A 845 -19.97 -4.03 18.72
CA LEU A 845 -19.61 -2.73 18.16
C LEU A 845 -18.13 -2.35 18.26
N HIS A 846 -17.38 -2.90 19.21
CA HIS A 846 -15.98 -2.55 19.48
C HIS A 846 -15.06 -3.76 19.69
N GLU A 847 -15.54 -4.94 19.37
CA GLU A 847 -14.77 -6.19 19.46
C GLU A 847 -14.84 -6.90 18.11
N ALA A 848 -13.85 -7.74 17.83
CA ALA A 848 -13.87 -8.55 16.63
C ALA A 848 -15.07 -9.52 16.63
N PRO A 849 -15.75 -9.72 15.50
CA PRO A 849 -16.78 -10.75 15.35
C PRO A 849 -16.25 -12.12 15.75
N ALA A 850 -17.11 -12.93 16.37
CA ALA A 850 -16.69 -14.22 16.90
C ALA A 850 -17.75 -15.30 16.67
N ALA A 851 -17.29 -16.49 16.26
CA ALA A 851 -18.12 -17.66 16.08
C ALA A 851 -18.07 -18.56 17.32
N TYR A 852 -19.25 -18.89 17.83
CA TYR A 852 -19.45 -19.78 18.96
C TYR A 852 -20.21 -21.02 18.51
N ASP A 853 -19.83 -22.18 18.97
CA ASP A 853 -20.57 -23.40 18.76
C ASP A 853 -21.99 -23.28 19.39
N ARG A 854 -23.03 -23.58 18.64
CA ARG A 854 -24.43 -23.39 19.11
C ARG A 854 -24.84 -24.33 20.24
N GLU A 855 -24.27 -25.54 20.28
CA GLU A 855 -24.62 -26.53 21.30
C GLU A 855 -23.86 -26.32 22.60
N SER A 856 -22.55 -26.11 22.52
CA SER A 856 -21.70 -25.95 23.69
C SER A 856 -21.58 -24.51 24.18
N GLY A 857 -21.82 -23.51 23.32
CA GLY A 857 -21.58 -22.09 23.61
C GLY A 857 -20.10 -21.74 23.72
N GLU A 858 -19.20 -22.65 23.36
CA GLU A 858 -17.74 -22.37 23.40
C GLU A 858 -17.31 -21.53 22.20
N LEU A 859 -16.38 -20.63 22.44
CA LEU A 859 -15.73 -19.83 21.37
C LEU A 859 -14.93 -20.76 20.46
N VAL A 860 -15.32 -20.81 19.19
CA VAL A 860 -14.62 -21.57 18.15
C VAL A 860 -13.54 -20.74 17.51
N LYS A 861 -13.88 -19.51 17.06
CA LYS A 861 -12.96 -18.65 16.37
C LYS A 861 -13.34 -17.18 16.51
N THR A 862 -12.33 -16.33 16.60
CA THR A 862 -12.46 -14.87 16.36
C THR A 862 -12.23 -14.64 14.88
N LEU A 863 -13.17 -13.95 14.24
CA LEU A 863 -13.17 -13.66 12.82
C LEU A 863 -12.35 -12.37 12.51
N GLU A 864 -12.69 -11.63 11.47
CA GLU A 864 -11.95 -10.42 11.05
C GLU A 864 -11.90 -9.36 12.16
N GLN A 865 -10.70 -8.84 12.49
CA GLN A 865 -10.50 -8.01 13.69
C GLN A 865 -10.73 -6.51 13.48
N ASP A 866 -10.64 -6.03 12.24
CA ASP A 866 -10.62 -4.58 11.93
C ASP A 866 -11.81 -4.16 11.06
N ALA A 867 -12.89 -4.95 11.06
CA ALA A 867 -14.09 -4.69 10.27
C ALA A 867 -15.36 -5.09 11.02
N TYR A 868 -16.48 -4.46 10.65
CA TYR A 868 -17.82 -4.76 11.18
C TYR A 868 -18.49 -5.82 10.31
N LEU A 869 -18.99 -6.88 10.90
CA LEU A 869 -19.77 -7.91 10.23
C LEU A 869 -21.19 -7.38 10.02
N THR A 870 -21.64 -7.37 8.77
CA THR A 870 -22.97 -6.84 8.39
C THR A 870 -23.93 -7.91 7.91
N TYR A 871 -23.43 -9.06 7.44
CA TYR A 871 -24.27 -10.12 6.90
C TYR A 871 -23.59 -11.48 7.05
N VAL A 872 -24.40 -12.50 7.29
CA VAL A 872 -23.96 -13.91 7.31
C VAL A 872 -25.03 -14.76 6.62
N THR A 873 -24.58 -15.60 5.70
CA THR A 873 -25.41 -16.64 5.08
C THR A 873 -24.67 -17.96 5.00
N GLN A 874 -25.40 -19.07 4.96
CA GLN A 874 -24.82 -20.41 4.81
C GLN A 874 -25.48 -21.14 3.65
N ALA A 875 -24.68 -21.84 2.86
CA ALA A 875 -25.12 -22.76 1.82
C ALA A 875 -24.28 -24.04 1.83
N GLY A 876 -24.86 -25.13 2.32
CA GLY A 876 -24.15 -26.40 2.51
C GLY A 876 -22.96 -26.26 3.47
N GLU A 877 -21.76 -26.62 3.01
CA GLU A 877 -20.52 -26.55 3.81
C GLU A 877 -19.88 -25.17 3.84
N TYR A 878 -20.38 -24.19 3.08
CA TYR A 878 -19.82 -22.86 2.98
C TYR A 878 -20.60 -21.85 3.81
N ILE A 879 -19.88 -21.03 4.56
CA ILE A 879 -20.39 -19.88 5.29
C ILE A 879 -19.82 -18.62 4.63
N LEU A 880 -20.70 -17.70 4.26
CA LEU A 880 -20.33 -16.40 3.74
C LEU A 880 -20.58 -15.35 4.81
N THR A 881 -19.59 -14.49 5.03
CA THR A 881 -19.67 -13.36 5.96
C THR A 881 -19.30 -12.09 5.23
N GLU A 882 -20.10 -11.03 5.36
CA GLU A 882 -19.81 -9.71 4.80
C GLU A 882 -19.35 -8.73 5.88
N TYR A 883 -18.42 -7.86 5.50
CA TYR A 883 -17.79 -6.90 6.39
C TYR A 883 -17.74 -5.51 5.79
N VAL A 884 -17.72 -4.50 6.67
CA VAL A 884 -17.36 -3.11 6.34
C VAL A 884 -16.13 -2.75 7.16
N SER A 885 -15.03 -2.40 6.49
CA SER A 885 -13.81 -1.96 7.15
C SER A 885 -13.98 -0.59 7.81
N SER A 886 -13.06 -0.20 8.69
CA SER A 886 -13.03 1.14 9.29
C SER A 886 -12.85 2.28 8.26
N GLN A 887 -12.47 1.95 7.03
CA GLN A 887 -12.36 2.91 5.91
C GLN A 887 -13.60 2.93 5.01
N GLY A 888 -14.63 2.12 5.34
CA GLY A 888 -15.86 2.01 4.56
C GLY A 888 -15.77 1.02 3.39
N GLU A 889 -14.68 0.28 3.25
CA GLU A 889 -14.53 -0.75 2.23
C GLU A 889 -15.38 -1.97 2.60
N ARG A 890 -16.17 -2.47 1.65
CA ARG A 890 -17.00 -3.66 1.80
C ARG A 890 -16.31 -4.88 1.18
N PHE A 891 -16.30 -5.98 1.90
CA PHE A 891 -15.73 -7.26 1.43
C PHE A 891 -16.42 -8.44 2.09
N GLY A 892 -16.34 -9.59 1.45
CA GLY A 892 -16.82 -10.87 1.99
C GLY A 892 -15.69 -11.82 2.34
N LEU A 893 -15.95 -12.76 3.25
CA LEU A 893 -15.12 -13.94 3.46
C LEU A 893 -15.94 -15.19 3.21
N LEU A 894 -15.43 -16.05 2.35
CA LEU A 894 -15.94 -17.42 2.19
C LEU A 894 -15.20 -18.31 3.18
N LEU A 895 -15.94 -18.92 4.08
CA LEU A 895 -15.42 -19.79 5.12
C LEU A 895 -15.86 -21.25 4.89
N ASP A 896 -15.07 -22.19 5.38
CA ASP A 896 -15.47 -23.61 5.46
C ASP A 896 -16.37 -23.90 6.68
N GLU A 897 -16.77 -25.15 6.84
CA GLU A 897 -17.58 -25.64 7.99
C GLU A 897 -16.88 -25.47 9.37
N ASN A 898 -15.60 -25.16 9.42
CA ASN A 898 -14.82 -24.91 10.65
C ASN A 898 -14.53 -23.42 10.87
N CYS A 899 -15.19 -22.53 10.12
CA CYS A 899 -14.96 -21.09 10.09
C CYS A 899 -13.52 -20.71 9.66
N GLU A 900 -12.84 -21.57 8.87
CA GLU A 900 -11.56 -21.24 8.27
C GLU A 900 -11.76 -20.51 6.94
N THR A 901 -11.04 -19.43 6.73
CA THR A 901 -11.14 -18.61 5.51
C THR A 901 -10.59 -19.36 4.30
N LEU A 902 -11.43 -19.56 3.28
CA LEU A 902 -11.07 -20.15 1.99
C LEU A 902 -10.83 -19.11 0.91
N ALA A 903 -11.51 -17.97 1.00
CA ALA A 903 -11.33 -16.86 0.06
C ALA A 903 -11.75 -15.53 0.69
N ARG A 904 -11.08 -14.43 0.25
CA ARG A 904 -11.56 -13.04 0.42
C ARG A 904 -12.27 -12.63 -0.87
N LEU A 905 -13.46 -12.06 -0.74
CA LEU A 905 -14.35 -11.72 -1.84
C LEU A 905 -14.48 -10.19 -1.94
N PRO A 906 -14.46 -9.61 -3.14
CA PRO A 906 -14.62 -8.18 -3.31
C PRO A 906 -16.09 -7.75 -3.20
N GLY A 907 -16.35 -6.58 -2.59
CA GLY A 907 -17.67 -5.95 -2.55
C GLY A 907 -18.72 -6.71 -1.75
N LEU A 908 -20.01 -6.43 -2.06
CA LEU A 908 -21.15 -7.13 -1.48
C LEU A 908 -21.32 -8.47 -2.18
N CYS A 909 -21.57 -9.55 -1.43
CA CYS A 909 -21.71 -10.89 -1.98
C CYS A 909 -22.79 -11.71 -1.28
N ASP A 910 -23.35 -12.67 -1.98
CA ASP A 910 -24.31 -13.66 -1.47
C ASP A 910 -24.05 -15.04 -2.09
N ILE A 911 -24.62 -16.08 -1.52
CA ILE A 911 -24.65 -17.42 -2.11
C ILE A 911 -26.09 -17.73 -2.51
N VAL A 912 -26.33 -17.87 -3.82
CA VAL A 912 -27.63 -18.24 -4.38
C VAL A 912 -27.47 -19.48 -5.24
N ASP A 913 -28.24 -20.52 -4.99
CA ASP A 913 -28.18 -21.82 -5.71
C ASP A 913 -26.74 -22.39 -5.83
N GLY A 914 -25.92 -22.25 -4.77
CA GLY A 914 -24.57 -22.76 -4.75
C GLY A 914 -23.58 -21.98 -5.60
N THR A 915 -23.96 -20.78 -6.08
CA THR A 915 -23.09 -19.83 -6.77
C THR A 915 -22.89 -18.56 -5.93
N LEU A 916 -21.73 -17.93 -6.04
CA LEU A 916 -21.46 -16.61 -5.49
C LEU A 916 -22.05 -15.55 -6.41
N VAL A 917 -22.75 -14.58 -5.83
CA VAL A 917 -23.32 -13.42 -6.52
C VAL A 917 -22.71 -12.17 -5.92
N PHE A 918 -22.19 -11.28 -6.74
CA PHE A 918 -21.53 -10.05 -6.33
C PHE A 918 -22.29 -8.84 -6.83
N ASP A 919 -22.53 -7.86 -5.95
CA ASP A 919 -23.01 -6.53 -6.33
C ASP A 919 -21.84 -5.53 -6.34
N TYR A 920 -21.52 -5.03 -7.51
CA TYR A 920 -20.46 -4.07 -7.69
C TYR A 920 -20.98 -2.62 -7.62
N PRO A 921 -20.22 -1.69 -7.03
CA PRO A 921 -20.59 -0.26 -6.95
C PRO A 921 -20.90 0.38 -8.31
N THR A 922 -20.53 -0.28 -9.38
CA THR A 922 -20.80 0.11 -10.76
C THR A 922 -22.21 -0.23 -11.23
N GLY A 923 -23.02 -0.84 -10.37
CA GLY A 923 -24.40 -1.23 -10.71
C GLY A 923 -24.51 -2.52 -11.53
N ASN A 924 -23.64 -3.48 -11.29
CA ASN A 924 -23.66 -4.76 -11.98
C ASN A 924 -23.69 -5.91 -10.97
N LEU A 925 -24.70 -6.79 -11.09
CA LEU A 925 -24.66 -8.08 -10.44
C LEU A 925 -23.94 -9.09 -11.33
N ARG A 926 -22.98 -9.78 -10.77
CA ARG A 926 -22.21 -10.84 -11.43
C ARG A 926 -22.21 -12.10 -10.59
N GLN A 927 -22.15 -13.24 -11.24
CA GLN A 927 -22.14 -14.53 -10.56
C GLN A 927 -20.97 -15.41 -11.01
N CYS A 928 -20.47 -16.23 -10.09
CA CYS A 928 -19.55 -17.32 -10.42
C CYS A 928 -19.80 -18.53 -9.52
N ARG A 929 -19.28 -19.66 -9.93
CA ARG A 929 -19.29 -20.87 -9.10
C ARG A 929 -18.29 -20.77 -7.95
N ILE A 930 -18.53 -21.52 -6.89
CA ILE A 930 -17.50 -21.74 -5.86
C ILE A 930 -16.51 -22.77 -6.41
N TYR A 931 -15.22 -22.41 -6.40
CA TYR A 931 -14.15 -23.28 -6.89
C TYR A 931 -13.69 -24.23 -5.80
N SER A 932 -13.62 -25.52 -6.11
CA SER A 932 -12.95 -26.51 -5.28
C SER A 932 -11.43 -26.32 -5.32
N LEU A 933 -10.72 -26.79 -4.30
CA LEU A 933 -9.24 -26.73 -4.25
C LEU A 933 -8.62 -27.42 -5.48
N GLN A 934 -9.20 -28.52 -5.98
CA GLN A 934 -8.68 -29.22 -7.14
C GLN A 934 -8.80 -28.37 -8.42
N GLU A 935 -9.89 -27.62 -8.59
CA GLU A 935 -10.06 -26.71 -9.72
C GLU A 935 -9.10 -25.51 -9.62
N LEU A 936 -8.89 -24.97 -8.42
CA LEU A 936 -7.91 -23.88 -8.20
C LEU A 936 -6.48 -24.34 -8.55
N LEU A 937 -6.10 -25.55 -8.16
CA LEU A 937 -4.79 -26.11 -8.51
C LEU A 937 -4.66 -26.35 -10.03
N ALA A 938 -5.72 -26.81 -10.70
CA ALA A 938 -5.71 -26.96 -12.15
C ALA A 938 -5.58 -25.60 -12.88
N LEU A 939 -6.20 -24.53 -12.36
CA LEU A 939 -6.01 -23.18 -12.87
C LEU A 939 -4.58 -22.66 -12.64
N ALA A 940 -3.99 -22.98 -11.49
CA ALA A 940 -2.62 -22.61 -11.16
C ALA A 940 -1.57 -23.22 -12.11
N GLU A 941 -1.83 -24.38 -12.74
CA GLU A 941 -0.93 -25.00 -13.73
C GLU A 941 -0.76 -24.14 -15.00
N SER A 942 -1.62 -23.15 -15.24
CA SER A 942 -1.53 -22.23 -16.37
C SER A 942 -0.60 -21.04 -16.14
N TYR A 943 -0.14 -20.84 -14.90
CA TYR A 943 0.79 -19.79 -14.51
C TYR A 943 2.23 -20.31 -14.43
#